data_3ce0006fc2543e33c7bf5d3fb523e189
#
_entry.id   3ce0006fc2543e33c7bf5d3fb523e189
#
_cell.length_a   1.000
_cell.length_b   1.000
_cell.length_c   1.000
_cell.angle_alpha   90.00
_cell.angle_beta   90.00
_cell.angle_gamma   90.00
#
_symmetry.space_group_name_H-M   'P 1'
#
loop_
_entity.id
_entity.type
_entity.pdbx_description
1 polymer ?
#
loop_
_entity_poly.entity_id
_entity_poly.type
_entity_poly.pdbx_seq_one_letter_code
_entity_poly.pdbx_strand_id
1 'polypeptide(L)'
;MPARAAAARLDTDKNEPLVADIRLLGRILGDVIREQEGREAYELVERIRQLSVAYRHKHDKEAGKRFDKLLKSLSGEQAVSVIRAFSYFSHLANIAEDRHHIRRRDIHERAGSLQPGSLAYCLEHLHEAGIRPTEIAEVLQRGFISPVLTAHPTEVQRKSILDAERAVAGLLEARDRAGTERELREAEGLLRARITQLWQTRMLRYSKLTVADEIENALSYYHATFLRQIPKLYAELEEHLPGQHLPSFLRMGHWIGGDRDGNPNVGAMTLRQAMKRQAEVALRHYLTELHELGAELSISLRLTGVSPEMQRLAERSPDQNAHRLDEPYRRALTGMYARLAATLHELTGTEALRHAVAPQDPYRSPDELLADLRTIEASLRSHHAEALIAPRLSPLIRAVQVFGFHLATLDLRQSSDQHELVLAELLAVARIEADYPALDEAAKRELLLRLLNDARPLRVIGASYTDKTQFELATFEAAREALARFGREALRHYIISHTESVSDLLEVALLLKETGLLRGVLSEYATSDLIIVPLFETIGDLRIAPEIMREFYALPGVRGLIDRSGGEQDIMLGYSDSNKDGGMFTSSWELYRAEIALVELFDELKRVGPVTLRLFHGRGGTVGRGGGPSYQAILAQPPGTVRGQIRLTEQGEVIASKYANPEIGRRNLETLVAATLEATLLHPTQSAPKSFLQAAQALSDA
;
A
#
# COMPACT_ATOMS: atom_id res chain seq x y z
N MET A 1 42.65 -8.86 10.78
CA MET A 1 43.50 -8.50 9.61
C MET A 1 43.00 -9.08 8.28
N PRO A 2 42.36 -10.29 8.16
CA PRO A 2 41.84 -10.78 6.88
C PRO A 2 40.62 -10.02 6.34
N ALA A 3 39.72 -9.53 7.20
CA ALA A 3 38.50 -8.82 6.79
C ALA A 3 38.76 -7.45 6.10
N ARG A 4 39.80 -6.73 6.52
CA ARG A 4 40.20 -5.47 5.87
C ARG A 4 40.83 -5.66 4.48
N ALA A 5 41.49 -6.79 4.26
CA ALA A 5 42.06 -7.14 2.95
C ALA A 5 40.99 -7.64 1.96
N ALA A 6 39.90 -8.24 2.45
CA ALA A 6 38.74 -8.60 1.63
C ALA A 6 37.91 -7.38 1.23
N ALA A 7 37.74 -6.42 2.13
CA ALA A 7 37.05 -5.15 1.85
C ALA A 7 37.79 -4.29 0.80
N ALA A 8 39.12 -4.29 0.82
CA ALA A 8 39.93 -3.53 -0.14
C ALA A 8 39.95 -4.13 -1.56
N ARG A 9 39.64 -5.44 -1.72
CA ARG A 9 39.46 -6.09 -3.03
C ARG A 9 38.06 -5.89 -3.63
N LEU A 10 37.09 -5.41 -2.84
CA LEU A 10 35.72 -5.08 -3.27
C LEU A 10 35.60 -3.74 -3.98
N ASP A 11 36.67 -2.95 -4.05
CA ASP A 11 36.64 -1.58 -4.57
C ASP A 11 37.08 -1.44 -6.03
N THR A 12 37.43 -2.54 -6.69
CA THR A 12 37.67 -2.58 -8.13
C THR A 12 36.33 -2.67 -8.88
N ASP A 13 35.90 -1.53 -9.35
CA ASP A 13 34.74 -1.29 -10.26
C ASP A 13 33.39 -1.88 -9.79
N LYS A 14 32.88 -1.34 -8.70
CA LYS A 14 31.56 -1.69 -8.12
C LYS A 14 30.41 -1.69 -9.13
N ASN A 15 30.56 -0.96 -10.24
CA ASN A 15 29.51 -0.76 -11.25
C ASN A 15 29.72 -1.59 -12.53
N GLU A 16 30.78 -2.38 -12.62
CA GLU A 16 31.05 -3.18 -13.83
C GLU A 16 29.87 -4.08 -14.22
N PRO A 17 29.22 -4.83 -13.28
CA PRO A 17 28.05 -5.65 -13.63
C PRO A 17 26.87 -4.84 -14.15
N LEU A 18 26.60 -3.65 -13.60
CA LEU A 18 25.56 -2.75 -14.07
C LEU A 18 25.84 -2.29 -15.52
N VAL A 19 27.08 -1.83 -15.75
CA VAL A 19 27.50 -1.38 -17.10
C VAL A 19 27.41 -2.53 -18.12
N ALA A 20 27.78 -3.76 -17.70
CA ALA A 20 27.68 -4.95 -18.54
C ALA A 20 26.22 -5.26 -18.92
N ASP A 21 25.29 -5.20 -17.96
CA ASP A 21 23.86 -5.43 -18.22
C ASP A 21 23.26 -4.34 -19.11
N ILE A 22 23.53 -3.06 -18.83
CA ILE A 22 23.05 -1.95 -19.68
C ILE A 22 23.58 -2.11 -21.12
N ARG A 23 24.83 -2.51 -21.29
CA ARG A 23 25.41 -2.78 -22.62
C ARG A 23 24.76 -3.97 -23.32
N LEU A 24 24.49 -5.04 -22.57
CA LEU A 24 23.82 -6.24 -23.11
C LEU A 24 22.41 -5.89 -23.58
N LEU A 25 21.60 -5.28 -22.73
CA LEU A 25 20.21 -4.93 -23.02
C LEU A 25 20.14 -3.89 -24.16
N GLY A 26 21.03 -2.90 -24.16
CA GLY A 26 21.15 -1.89 -25.21
C GLY A 26 21.56 -2.50 -26.55
N ARG A 27 22.46 -3.48 -26.58
CA ARG A 27 22.86 -4.22 -27.78
C ARG A 27 21.68 -5.02 -28.33
N ILE A 28 20.97 -5.77 -27.47
CA ILE A 28 19.81 -6.57 -27.90
C ILE A 28 18.71 -5.65 -28.45
N LEU A 29 18.41 -4.53 -27.78
CA LEU A 29 17.43 -3.55 -28.26
C LEU A 29 17.86 -2.96 -29.62
N GLY A 30 19.13 -2.60 -29.76
CA GLY A 30 19.67 -2.10 -31.07
C GLY A 30 19.54 -3.12 -32.18
N ASP A 31 19.81 -4.39 -31.91
CA ASP A 31 19.63 -5.48 -32.89
C ASP A 31 18.15 -5.63 -33.28
N VAL A 32 17.23 -5.57 -32.28
CA VAL A 32 15.79 -5.61 -32.55
C VAL A 32 15.33 -4.44 -33.40
N ILE A 33 15.77 -3.21 -33.12
CA ILE A 33 15.43 -2.02 -33.90
C ILE A 33 15.94 -2.21 -35.37
N ARG A 34 17.17 -2.67 -35.56
CA ARG A 34 17.75 -2.89 -36.87
C ARG A 34 16.98 -3.95 -37.68
N GLU A 35 16.48 -4.99 -37.06
CA GLU A 35 15.70 -6.04 -37.68
C GLU A 35 14.26 -5.62 -37.99
N GLN A 36 13.64 -4.86 -37.12
CA GLN A 36 12.21 -4.50 -37.21
C GLN A 36 11.97 -3.23 -38.07
N GLU A 37 12.85 -2.23 -37.95
CA GLU A 37 12.68 -0.92 -38.62
C GLU A 37 13.77 -0.63 -39.65
N GLY A 38 14.76 -1.51 -39.81
CA GLY A 38 15.82 -1.38 -40.75
C GLY A 38 17.07 -0.65 -40.27
N ARG A 39 18.09 -0.68 -41.12
CA ARG A 39 19.42 -0.15 -40.78
C ARG A 39 19.42 1.37 -40.61
N GLU A 40 18.65 2.11 -41.39
CA GLU A 40 18.59 3.56 -41.31
C GLU A 40 18.03 4.07 -39.98
N ALA A 41 16.96 3.44 -39.49
CA ALA A 41 16.38 3.76 -38.19
C ALA A 41 17.38 3.51 -37.04
N TYR A 42 18.08 2.37 -37.07
CA TYR A 42 19.13 2.06 -36.12
C TYR A 42 20.27 3.09 -36.13
N GLU A 43 20.80 3.43 -37.33
CA GLU A 43 21.88 4.40 -37.46
C GLU A 43 21.45 5.80 -36.98
N LEU A 44 20.20 6.18 -37.20
CA LEU A 44 19.65 7.43 -36.67
C LEU A 44 19.64 7.47 -35.15
N VAL A 45 19.10 6.43 -34.50
CA VAL A 45 19.06 6.31 -33.04
C VAL A 45 20.49 6.34 -32.45
N GLU A 46 21.42 5.58 -33.06
CA GLU A 46 22.80 5.53 -32.62
C GLU A 46 23.53 6.88 -32.77
N ARG A 47 23.29 7.59 -33.86
CA ARG A 47 23.83 8.92 -34.09
C ARG A 47 23.33 9.94 -33.06
N ILE A 48 22.03 9.89 -32.74
CA ILE A 48 21.45 10.75 -31.72
C ILE A 48 22.09 10.44 -30.34
N ARG A 49 22.24 9.16 -30.01
CA ARG A 49 22.90 8.72 -28.75
C ARG A 49 24.34 9.25 -28.67
N GLN A 50 25.13 9.08 -29.74
CA GLN A 50 26.53 9.52 -29.78
C GLN A 50 26.67 11.04 -29.62
N LEU A 51 25.84 11.81 -30.34
CA LEU A 51 25.84 13.28 -30.21
C LEU A 51 25.42 13.74 -28.83
N SER A 52 24.41 13.11 -28.22
CA SER A 52 23.98 13.41 -26.85
C SER A 52 25.09 13.14 -25.84
N VAL A 53 25.78 12.00 -25.93
CA VAL A 53 26.91 11.65 -25.07
C VAL A 53 28.08 12.64 -25.25
N ALA A 54 28.45 12.97 -26.48
CA ALA A 54 29.49 13.94 -26.76
C ALA A 54 29.16 15.32 -26.17
N TYR A 55 27.94 15.79 -26.36
CA TYR A 55 27.48 17.07 -25.84
C TYR A 55 27.45 17.11 -24.30
N ARG A 56 26.83 16.10 -23.66
CA ARG A 56 26.61 16.12 -22.20
C ARG A 56 27.82 15.70 -21.39
N HIS A 57 28.54 14.64 -21.78
CA HIS A 57 29.68 14.14 -21.01
C HIS A 57 31.02 14.74 -21.41
N LYS A 58 31.21 15.06 -22.70
CA LYS A 58 32.47 15.65 -23.18
C LYS A 58 32.40 17.16 -23.34
N HIS A 59 31.24 17.76 -23.02
CA HIS A 59 30.99 19.21 -23.14
C HIS A 59 31.27 19.78 -24.55
N ASP A 60 31.12 18.94 -25.61
CA ASP A 60 31.33 19.31 -27.00
C ASP A 60 30.15 20.16 -27.53
N LYS A 61 30.35 21.48 -27.57
CA LYS A 61 29.35 22.45 -28.05
C LYS A 61 28.96 22.25 -29.54
N GLU A 62 29.91 21.79 -30.36
CA GLU A 62 29.62 21.53 -31.78
C GLU A 62 28.76 20.26 -31.93
N ALA A 63 28.98 19.23 -31.11
CA ALA A 63 28.10 18.09 -31.02
C ALA A 63 26.68 18.52 -30.59
N GLY A 64 26.53 19.47 -29.66
CA GLY A 64 25.25 20.04 -29.25
C GLY A 64 24.51 20.71 -30.41
N LYS A 65 25.18 21.55 -31.19
CA LYS A 65 24.57 22.19 -32.37
C LYS A 65 24.11 21.16 -33.40
N ARG A 66 24.92 20.13 -33.65
CA ARG A 66 24.58 19.03 -34.58
C ARG A 66 23.38 18.22 -34.06
N PHE A 67 23.34 17.98 -32.75
CA PHE A 67 22.23 17.29 -32.07
C PHE A 67 20.92 18.05 -32.28
N ASP A 68 20.88 19.36 -31.96
CA ASP A 68 19.70 20.20 -32.13
C ASP A 68 19.24 20.28 -33.57
N LYS A 69 20.19 20.41 -34.52
CA LYS A 69 19.89 20.42 -35.96
C LYS A 69 19.28 19.09 -36.42
N LEU A 70 19.83 17.98 -35.93
CA LEU A 70 19.34 16.64 -36.27
C LEU A 70 17.92 16.44 -35.73
N LEU A 71 17.65 16.76 -34.45
CA LEU A 71 16.32 16.61 -33.85
C LEU A 71 15.26 17.44 -34.58
N LYS A 72 15.60 18.68 -34.99
CA LYS A 72 14.66 19.55 -35.75
C LYS A 72 14.40 19.08 -37.19
N SER A 73 15.24 18.20 -37.74
CA SER A 73 15.10 17.66 -39.09
C SER A 73 14.34 16.34 -39.16
N LEU A 74 13.94 15.75 -38.03
CA LEU A 74 13.24 14.46 -37.99
C LEU A 74 11.84 14.58 -38.59
N SER A 75 11.45 13.60 -39.38
CA SER A 75 10.04 13.39 -39.73
C SER A 75 9.25 12.92 -38.52
N GLY A 76 7.90 13.00 -38.56
CA GLY A 76 7.05 12.52 -37.49
C GLY A 76 7.27 11.02 -37.18
N GLU A 77 7.43 10.18 -38.18
CA GLU A 77 7.71 8.75 -38.04
C GLU A 77 9.08 8.49 -37.38
N GLN A 78 10.12 9.21 -37.87
CA GLN A 78 11.45 9.13 -37.28
C GLN A 78 11.47 9.58 -35.80
N ALA A 79 10.74 10.65 -35.50
CA ALA A 79 10.63 11.13 -34.11
C ALA A 79 9.97 10.09 -33.19
N VAL A 80 8.89 9.43 -33.66
CA VAL A 80 8.22 8.34 -32.91
C VAL A 80 9.17 7.17 -32.70
N SER A 81 9.90 6.72 -33.72
CA SER A 81 10.85 5.61 -33.60
C SER A 81 11.97 5.94 -32.58
N VAL A 82 12.52 7.16 -32.67
CA VAL A 82 13.56 7.64 -31.74
C VAL A 82 13.04 7.70 -30.30
N ILE A 83 11.87 8.28 -30.09
CA ILE A 83 11.25 8.36 -28.74
C ILE A 83 11.04 6.95 -28.18
N ARG A 84 10.49 6.02 -28.96
CA ARG A 84 10.30 4.63 -28.55
C ARG A 84 11.62 3.96 -28.16
N ALA A 85 12.66 4.14 -28.97
CA ALA A 85 13.97 3.54 -28.71
C ALA A 85 14.55 4.01 -27.37
N PHE A 86 14.53 5.30 -27.09
CA PHE A 86 15.04 5.84 -25.82
C PHE A 86 14.14 5.52 -24.63
N SER A 87 12.82 5.47 -24.79
CA SER A 87 11.89 5.07 -23.73
C SER A 87 12.13 3.61 -23.32
N TYR A 88 12.17 2.67 -24.28
CA TYR A 88 12.47 1.28 -23.94
C TYR A 88 13.89 1.09 -23.41
N PHE A 89 14.87 1.84 -23.92
CA PHE A 89 16.22 1.81 -23.34
C PHE A 89 16.23 2.26 -21.88
N SER A 90 15.48 3.31 -21.53
CA SER A 90 15.36 3.79 -20.15
C SER A 90 14.71 2.74 -19.25
N HIS A 91 13.62 2.09 -19.70
CA HIS A 91 13.00 0.99 -18.98
C HIS A 91 13.97 -0.18 -18.70
N LEU A 92 14.71 -0.59 -19.74
CA LEU A 92 15.69 -1.66 -19.61
C LEU A 92 16.88 -1.27 -18.72
N ALA A 93 17.31 -0.02 -18.75
CA ALA A 93 18.37 0.49 -17.88
C ALA A 93 17.91 0.49 -16.41
N ASN A 94 16.68 0.93 -16.13
CA ASN A 94 16.10 0.87 -14.78
C ASN A 94 16.03 -0.57 -14.24
N ILE A 95 15.66 -1.55 -15.08
CA ILE A 95 15.66 -2.97 -14.70
C ILE A 95 17.09 -3.45 -14.37
N ALA A 96 18.09 -3.02 -15.13
CA ALA A 96 19.50 -3.33 -14.84
C ALA A 96 19.98 -2.68 -13.52
N GLU A 97 19.57 -1.45 -13.24
CA GLU A 97 19.85 -0.75 -11.98
C GLU A 97 19.21 -1.49 -10.79
N ASP A 98 17.95 -1.85 -10.88
CA ASP A 98 17.25 -2.64 -9.86
C ASP A 98 17.98 -3.96 -9.59
N ARG A 99 18.37 -4.68 -10.66
CA ARG A 99 19.15 -5.93 -10.51
C ARG A 99 20.50 -5.68 -9.87
N HIS A 100 21.16 -4.58 -10.19
CA HIS A 100 22.43 -4.22 -9.57
C HIS A 100 22.27 -3.92 -8.08
N HIS A 101 21.22 -3.20 -7.67
CA HIS A 101 20.90 -2.98 -6.26
C HIS A 101 20.70 -4.28 -5.49
N ILE A 102 20.00 -5.25 -6.07
CA ILE A 102 19.80 -6.58 -5.48
C ILE A 102 21.14 -7.31 -5.31
N ARG A 103 21.99 -7.37 -6.36
CA ARG A 103 23.33 -7.95 -6.28
C ARG A 103 24.20 -7.29 -5.20
N ARG A 104 24.15 -5.98 -5.09
CA ARG A 104 24.90 -5.23 -4.07
C ARG A 104 24.44 -5.63 -2.67
N ARG A 105 23.15 -5.77 -2.47
CA ARG A 105 22.58 -6.26 -1.20
C ARG A 105 23.09 -7.68 -0.88
N ASP A 106 23.00 -8.62 -1.81
CA ASP A 106 23.48 -9.99 -1.64
C ASP A 106 24.97 -10.03 -1.26
N ILE A 107 25.79 -9.18 -1.87
CA ILE A 107 27.22 -9.04 -1.55
C ILE A 107 27.41 -8.56 -0.10
N HIS A 108 26.64 -7.56 0.33
CA HIS A 108 26.72 -7.04 1.69
C HIS A 108 26.25 -8.07 2.71
N GLU A 109 25.15 -8.75 2.47
CA GLU A 109 24.63 -9.82 3.34
C GLU A 109 25.65 -10.97 3.49
N ARG A 110 26.24 -11.45 2.38
CA ARG A 110 27.30 -12.47 2.41
C ARG A 110 28.57 -12.02 3.13
N ALA A 111 28.85 -10.73 3.11
CA ALA A 111 29.98 -10.14 3.82
C ALA A 111 29.68 -9.84 5.31
N GLY A 112 28.46 -10.12 5.79
CA GLY A 112 28.00 -9.77 7.14
C GLY A 112 27.91 -8.26 7.36
N SER A 113 27.79 -7.47 6.30
CA SER A 113 27.67 -6.01 6.37
C SER A 113 26.22 -5.61 6.32
N LEU A 114 25.69 -5.12 7.42
CA LEU A 114 24.32 -4.68 7.53
C LEU A 114 24.11 -3.30 6.91
N GLN A 115 23.01 -3.13 6.21
CA GLN A 115 22.70 -1.87 5.54
C GLN A 115 21.61 -1.09 6.31
N PRO A 116 21.76 0.23 6.52
CA PRO A 116 20.73 1.07 7.13
C PRO A 116 19.37 0.88 6.46
N GLY A 117 18.33 0.74 7.28
CA GLY A 117 16.96 0.50 6.84
C GLY A 117 16.64 -0.96 6.49
N SER A 118 17.55 -1.94 6.70
CA SER A 118 17.20 -3.36 6.77
C SER A 118 16.71 -3.73 8.16
N LEU A 119 15.89 -4.77 8.27
CA LEU A 119 15.45 -5.29 9.56
C LEU A 119 16.64 -5.76 10.40
N ALA A 120 17.59 -6.48 9.80
CA ALA A 120 18.78 -6.96 10.48
C ALA A 120 19.59 -5.81 11.07
N TYR A 121 19.83 -4.72 10.30
CA TYR A 121 20.49 -3.53 10.80
C TYR A 121 19.72 -2.87 11.95
N CYS A 122 18.42 -2.68 11.78
CA CYS A 122 17.57 -2.08 12.79
C CYS A 122 17.61 -2.87 14.10
N LEU A 123 17.44 -4.20 14.04
CA LEU A 123 17.40 -5.05 15.22
C LEU A 123 18.76 -5.10 15.95
N GLU A 124 19.88 -5.12 15.20
CA GLU A 124 21.22 -5.01 15.80
C GLU A 124 21.43 -3.64 16.48
N HIS A 125 21.06 -2.54 15.81
CA HIS A 125 21.17 -1.19 16.32
C HIS A 125 20.30 -0.97 17.58
N LEU A 126 19.07 -1.53 17.61
CA LEU A 126 18.24 -1.53 18.79
C LEU A 126 18.87 -2.33 19.95
N HIS A 127 19.46 -3.49 19.65
CA HIS A 127 20.14 -4.32 20.63
C HIS A 127 21.37 -3.63 21.21
N GLU A 128 22.21 -2.99 20.37
CA GLU A 128 23.35 -2.17 20.81
C GLU A 128 22.93 -0.99 21.69
N ALA A 129 21.75 -0.43 21.44
CA ALA A 129 21.15 0.61 22.30
C ALA A 129 20.54 0.08 23.59
N GLY A 130 20.59 -1.24 23.82
CA GLY A 130 20.07 -1.89 25.04
C GLY A 130 18.57 -2.18 25.03
N ILE A 131 17.90 -2.04 23.88
CA ILE A 131 16.47 -2.35 23.73
C ILE A 131 16.27 -3.87 23.69
N ARG A 132 15.40 -4.36 24.53
CA ARG A 132 15.11 -5.79 24.65
C ARG A 132 14.12 -6.26 23.58
N PRO A 133 14.17 -7.54 23.14
CA PRO A 133 13.19 -8.12 22.20
C PRO A 133 11.73 -7.95 22.64
N THR A 134 11.46 -7.98 23.95
CA THR A 134 10.13 -7.75 24.50
C THR A 134 9.61 -6.33 24.28
N GLU A 135 10.48 -5.32 24.34
CA GLU A 135 10.12 -3.92 24.09
C GLU A 135 9.82 -3.69 22.61
N ILE A 136 10.59 -4.32 21.72
CA ILE A 136 10.32 -4.33 20.29
C ILE A 136 8.95 -4.97 20.00
N ALA A 137 8.70 -6.13 20.62
CA ALA A 137 7.44 -6.83 20.45
C ALA A 137 6.24 -6.00 20.99
N GLU A 138 6.38 -5.29 22.10
CA GLU A 138 5.35 -4.40 22.66
C GLU A 138 5.00 -3.25 21.68
N VAL A 139 6.01 -2.67 21.04
CA VAL A 139 5.77 -1.66 20.01
C VAL A 139 5.02 -2.25 18.83
N LEU A 140 5.42 -3.43 18.34
CA LEU A 140 4.77 -4.10 17.22
C LEU A 140 3.37 -4.60 17.56
N GLN A 141 3.11 -5.00 18.83
CA GLN A 141 1.76 -5.39 19.29
C GLN A 141 0.74 -4.26 19.19
N ARG A 142 1.18 -3.02 19.33
CA ARG A 142 0.35 -1.82 19.19
C ARG A 142 0.59 -1.12 17.85
N GLY A 143 1.47 -1.68 17.02
CA GLY A 143 1.94 -1.10 15.80
C GLY A 143 0.85 -1.01 14.71
N PHE A 144 0.91 0.06 13.94
CA PHE A 144 0.12 0.22 12.73
C PHE A 144 0.95 0.95 11.67
N ILE A 145 1.52 0.19 10.75
CA ILE A 145 2.33 0.71 9.65
C ILE A 145 1.55 0.49 8.37
N SER A 146 1.13 1.57 7.71
CA SER A 146 0.24 1.45 6.55
C SER A 146 0.75 2.28 5.37
N PRO A 147 1.44 1.67 4.41
CA PRO A 147 1.62 2.26 3.09
C PRO A 147 0.29 2.21 2.33
N VAL A 148 -0.14 3.37 1.82
CA VAL A 148 -1.44 3.56 1.16
C VAL A 148 -1.22 3.83 -0.32
N LEU A 149 -1.65 2.91 -1.19
CA LEU A 149 -1.50 3.05 -2.63
C LEU A 149 -2.49 4.08 -3.17
N THR A 150 -1.97 5.07 -3.91
CA THR A 150 -2.79 6.09 -4.58
C THR A 150 -2.77 5.93 -6.09
N ALA A 151 -3.81 6.40 -6.78
CA ALA A 151 -3.87 6.38 -8.23
C ALA A 151 -3.04 7.52 -8.83
N HIS A 152 -2.42 7.23 -9.99
CA HIS A 152 -1.94 8.24 -10.90
C HIS A 152 -2.24 7.78 -12.34
N PRO A 153 -3.26 8.34 -13.00
CA PRO A 153 -3.74 7.84 -14.29
C PRO A 153 -2.65 7.78 -15.38
N THR A 154 -1.67 8.71 -15.36
CA THR A 154 -0.60 8.75 -16.36
C THR A 154 0.43 7.63 -16.19
N GLU A 155 0.50 7.01 -15.02
CA GLU A 155 1.47 5.96 -14.69
C GLU A 155 0.92 4.53 -14.83
N VAL A 156 -0.35 4.40 -15.23
CA VAL A 156 -0.95 3.08 -15.45
C VAL A 156 -0.40 2.47 -16.74
N GLN A 157 0.57 1.61 -16.58
CA GLN A 157 1.18 0.87 -17.69
C GLN A 157 0.29 -0.27 -18.18
N ARG A 158 0.51 -0.71 -19.42
CA ARG A 158 -0.18 -1.91 -19.92
C ARG A 158 0.36 -3.14 -19.21
N LYS A 159 -0.55 -4.02 -18.75
CA LYS A 159 -0.18 -5.28 -18.11
C LYS A 159 0.85 -6.08 -18.92
N SER A 160 0.70 -6.13 -20.24
CA SER A 160 1.64 -6.83 -21.13
C SER A 160 3.06 -6.25 -21.11
N ILE A 161 3.21 -4.94 -20.88
CA ILE A 161 4.53 -4.29 -20.72
C ILE A 161 5.10 -4.67 -19.34
N LEU A 162 4.34 -4.49 -18.27
CA LEU A 162 4.76 -4.87 -16.91
C LEU A 162 5.17 -6.35 -16.82
N ASP A 163 4.41 -7.24 -17.43
CA ASP A 163 4.73 -8.67 -17.44
C ASP A 163 6.02 -8.96 -18.23
N ALA A 164 6.25 -8.26 -19.34
CA ALA A 164 7.47 -8.40 -20.13
C ALA A 164 8.69 -7.83 -19.39
N GLU A 165 8.56 -6.68 -18.71
CA GLU A 165 9.61 -6.09 -17.88
C GLU A 165 9.99 -7.00 -16.70
N ARG A 166 8.99 -7.57 -16.00
CA ARG A 166 9.22 -8.57 -14.96
C ARG A 166 9.94 -9.81 -15.49
N ALA A 167 9.57 -10.26 -16.69
CA ALA A 167 10.25 -11.38 -17.31
C ALA A 167 11.71 -11.04 -17.66
N VAL A 168 12.02 -9.81 -18.13
CA VAL A 168 13.38 -9.34 -18.35
C VAL A 168 14.17 -9.34 -17.04
N ALA A 169 13.60 -8.82 -15.95
CA ALA A 169 14.24 -8.81 -14.61
C ALA A 169 14.57 -10.25 -14.14
N GLY A 170 13.63 -11.18 -14.25
CA GLY A 170 13.85 -12.59 -13.89
C GLY A 170 14.88 -13.29 -14.78
N LEU A 171 14.99 -12.92 -16.07
CA LEU A 171 16.00 -13.45 -16.97
C LEU A 171 17.41 -12.92 -16.68
N LEU A 172 17.55 -11.65 -16.24
CA LEU A 172 18.83 -11.15 -15.73
C LEU A 172 19.26 -11.91 -14.45
N GLU A 173 18.32 -12.21 -13.57
CA GLU A 173 18.58 -13.03 -12.39
C GLU A 173 18.99 -14.46 -12.78
N ALA A 174 18.29 -15.10 -13.71
CA ALA A 174 18.65 -16.43 -14.22
C ALA A 174 20.05 -16.43 -14.87
N ARG A 175 20.39 -15.35 -15.60
CA ARG A 175 21.72 -15.17 -16.18
C ARG A 175 22.82 -15.06 -15.13
N ASP A 176 22.57 -14.39 -14.00
CA ASP A 176 23.53 -14.29 -12.89
C ASP A 176 23.82 -15.65 -12.25
N ARG A 177 22.83 -16.54 -12.26
CA ARG A 177 22.93 -17.89 -11.69
C ARG A 177 23.44 -18.94 -12.68
N ALA A 178 23.54 -18.58 -13.96
CA ALA A 178 23.96 -19.50 -15.03
C ALA A 178 25.39 -20.00 -14.79
N GLY A 179 25.54 -21.32 -14.71
CA GLY A 179 26.82 -21.99 -14.52
C GLY A 179 27.43 -22.48 -15.85
N THR A 180 26.69 -22.46 -16.95
CA THR A 180 27.10 -22.99 -18.24
C THR A 180 26.88 -22.01 -19.40
N GLU A 181 27.70 -22.13 -20.42
CA GLU A 181 27.53 -21.40 -21.69
C GLU A 181 26.16 -21.62 -22.36
N ARG A 182 25.59 -22.81 -22.18
CA ARG A 182 24.26 -23.15 -22.70
C ARG A 182 23.18 -22.33 -22.00
N GLU A 183 23.20 -22.28 -20.67
CA GLU A 183 22.25 -21.51 -19.87
C GLU A 183 22.36 -20.00 -20.15
N LEU A 184 23.57 -19.47 -20.32
CA LEU A 184 23.78 -18.09 -20.73
C LEU A 184 23.15 -17.78 -22.08
N ARG A 185 23.38 -18.64 -23.11
CA ARG A 185 22.78 -18.45 -24.45
C ARG A 185 21.26 -18.57 -24.41
N GLU A 186 20.70 -19.47 -23.60
CA GLU A 186 19.28 -19.64 -23.42
C GLU A 186 18.66 -18.38 -22.80
N ALA A 187 19.25 -17.86 -21.71
CA ALA A 187 18.81 -16.62 -21.07
C ALA A 187 18.87 -15.42 -22.04
N GLU A 188 19.97 -15.26 -22.80
CA GLU A 188 20.10 -14.18 -23.80
C GLU A 188 19.10 -14.32 -24.94
N GLY A 189 18.81 -15.53 -25.39
CA GLY A 189 17.78 -15.80 -26.39
C GLY A 189 16.37 -15.40 -25.91
N LEU A 190 16.05 -15.73 -24.65
CA LEU A 190 14.80 -15.35 -24.03
C LEU A 190 14.71 -13.83 -23.77
N LEU A 191 15.81 -13.18 -23.34
CA LEU A 191 15.89 -11.71 -23.23
C LEU A 191 15.57 -11.04 -24.58
N ARG A 192 16.18 -11.51 -25.68
CA ARG A 192 15.89 -11.03 -27.03
C ARG A 192 14.41 -11.17 -27.37
N ALA A 193 13.81 -12.33 -27.09
CA ALA A 193 12.38 -12.56 -27.33
C ALA A 193 11.50 -11.56 -26.56
N ARG A 194 11.80 -11.29 -25.28
CA ARG A 194 11.04 -10.32 -24.46
C ARG A 194 11.24 -8.87 -24.93
N ILE A 195 12.46 -8.48 -25.31
CA ILE A 195 12.73 -7.15 -25.85
C ILE A 195 12.06 -6.97 -27.22
N THR A 196 12.03 -8.00 -28.06
CA THR A 196 11.26 -7.97 -29.32
C THR A 196 9.76 -7.83 -29.03
N GLN A 197 9.22 -8.55 -28.05
CA GLN A 197 7.83 -8.41 -27.62
C GLN A 197 7.53 -6.99 -27.15
N LEU A 198 8.40 -6.39 -26.32
CA LEU A 198 8.27 -4.99 -25.88
C LEU A 198 8.26 -4.05 -27.09
N TRP A 199 9.21 -4.21 -28.02
CA TRP A 199 9.28 -3.37 -29.22
C TRP A 199 8.03 -3.44 -30.09
N GLN A 200 7.43 -4.61 -30.22
CA GLN A 200 6.20 -4.82 -30.99
C GLN A 200 4.93 -4.50 -30.19
N THR A 201 5.05 -4.24 -28.89
CA THR A 201 3.91 -3.87 -28.03
C THR A 201 3.74 -2.35 -28.05
N ARG A 202 2.51 -1.90 -28.28
CA ARG A 202 2.21 -0.46 -28.24
C ARG A 202 2.36 0.06 -26.82
N MET A 203 3.20 1.08 -26.61
CA MET A 203 3.44 1.70 -25.31
C MET A 203 2.22 2.49 -24.83
N LEU A 204 1.63 3.31 -25.70
CA LEU A 204 0.46 4.12 -25.37
C LEU A 204 -0.84 3.37 -25.67
N ARG A 205 -1.85 3.58 -24.80
CA ARG A 205 -3.21 3.10 -25.03
C ARG A 205 -3.97 4.06 -25.95
N TYR A 206 -4.90 3.54 -26.73
CA TYR A 206 -5.83 4.37 -27.51
C TYR A 206 -7.01 4.85 -26.70
N SER A 207 -7.47 4.02 -25.76
CA SER A 207 -8.60 4.34 -24.90
C SER A 207 -8.14 5.16 -23.70
N LYS A 208 -8.97 6.11 -23.29
CA LYS A 208 -8.81 6.80 -22.01
C LYS A 208 -8.83 5.74 -20.89
N LEU A 209 -7.93 5.89 -19.92
CA LEU A 209 -7.89 5.03 -18.74
C LEU A 209 -9.16 5.18 -17.95
N THR A 210 -9.63 4.05 -17.43
CA THR A 210 -10.78 3.96 -16.54
C THR A 210 -10.31 3.65 -15.12
N VAL A 211 -11.12 3.94 -14.11
CA VAL A 211 -10.83 3.56 -12.72
C VAL A 211 -10.68 2.03 -12.58
N ALA A 212 -11.39 1.25 -13.41
CA ALA A 212 -11.20 -0.20 -13.46
C ALA A 212 -9.78 -0.61 -13.90
N ASP A 213 -9.18 0.08 -14.85
CA ASP A 213 -7.78 -0.15 -15.26
C ASP A 213 -6.80 0.20 -14.12
N GLU A 214 -7.07 1.25 -13.37
CA GLU A 214 -6.27 1.65 -12.21
C GLU A 214 -6.34 0.60 -11.10
N ILE A 215 -7.55 0.07 -10.80
CA ILE A 215 -7.76 -1.03 -9.86
C ILE A 215 -6.92 -2.25 -10.27
N GLU A 216 -7.03 -2.72 -11.52
CA GLU A 216 -6.29 -3.88 -11.98
C GLU A 216 -4.76 -3.68 -11.95
N ASN A 217 -4.30 -2.46 -12.28
CA ASN A 217 -2.89 -2.12 -12.17
C ASN A 217 -2.38 -2.26 -10.73
N ALA A 218 -3.08 -1.69 -9.76
CA ALA A 218 -2.72 -1.78 -8.35
C ALA A 218 -2.75 -3.23 -7.84
N LEU A 219 -3.76 -4.02 -8.19
CA LEU A 219 -3.87 -5.43 -7.82
C LEU A 219 -2.70 -6.27 -8.37
N SER A 220 -2.08 -5.86 -9.48
CA SER A 220 -0.91 -6.54 -10.03
C SER A 220 0.27 -6.57 -9.06
N TYR A 221 0.44 -5.55 -8.22
CA TYR A 221 1.51 -5.49 -7.20
C TYR A 221 1.25 -6.43 -6.02
N TYR A 222 -0.03 -6.71 -5.69
CA TYR A 222 -0.37 -7.73 -4.70
C TYR A 222 0.03 -9.11 -5.16
N HIS A 223 -0.27 -9.46 -6.41
CA HIS A 223 0.16 -10.73 -7.00
C HIS A 223 1.68 -10.87 -7.10
N ALA A 224 2.36 -9.80 -7.53
CA ALA A 224 3.80 -9.84 -7.74
C ALA A 224 4.58 -9.86 -6.41
N THR A 225 4.15 -9.05 -5.44
CA THR A 225 4.98 -8.71 -4.28
C THR A 225 4.27 -8.95 -2.94
N PHE A 226 3.18 -8.26 -2.64
CA PHE A 226 2.70 -8.15 -1.27
C PHE A 226 2.23 -9.48 -0.67
N LEU A 227 1.46 -10.28 -1.41
CA LEU A 227 0.91 -11.56 -0.92
C LEU A 227 1.99 -12.55 -0.48
N ARG A 228 3.19 -12.46 -1.07
CA ARG A 228 4.32 -13.35 -0.76
C ARG A 228 5.36 -12.72 0.15
N GLN A 229 5.63 -11.42 -0.01
CA GLN A 229 6.74 -10.78 0.71
C GLN A 229 6.36 -10.34 2.12
N ILE A 230 5.11 -9.93 2.35
CA ILE A 230 4.67 -9.56 3.70
C ILE A 230 4.72 -10.75 4.66
N PRO A 231 4.19 -11.95 4.34
CA PRO A 231 4.34 -13.11 5.21
C PRO A 231 5.80 -13.48 5.53
N LYS A 232 6.71 -13.34 4.57
CA LYS A 232 8.14 -13.59 4.78
C LYS A 232 8.76 -12.57 5.75
N LEU A 233 8.34 -11.29 5.66
CA LEU A 233 8.80 -10.25 6.57
C LEU A 233 8.40 -10.56 8.02
N TYR A 234 7.18 -11.03 8.24
CA TYR A 234 6.76 -11.45 9.56
C TYR A 234 7.53 -12.67 10.08
N ALA A 235 7.78 -13.66 9.23
CA ALA A 235 8.55 -14.85 9.61
C ALA A 235 9.97 -14.46 10.07
N GLU A 236 10.66 -13.59 9.34
CA GLU A 236 11.99 -13.09 9.71
C GLU A 236 11.97 -12.32 11.04
N LEU A 237 10.96 -11.46 11.27
CA LEU A 237 10.81 -10.77 12.56
C LEU A 237 10.56 -11.74 13.72
N GLU A 238 9.72 -12.75 13.52
CA GLU A 238 9.41 -13.75 14.55
C GLU A 238 10.64 -14.65 14.87
N GLU A 239 11.53 -14.89 13.92
CA GLU A 239 12.81 -15.56 14.17
C GLU A 239 13.71 -14.75 15.13
N HIS A 240 13.70 -13.42 15.01
CA HIS A 240 14.47 -12.53 15.87
C HIS A 240 13.79 -12.20 17.20
N LEU A 241 12.50 -12.50 17.33
CA LEU A 241 11.68 -12.25 18.53
C LEU A 241 11.09 -13.57 19.07
N PRO A 242 11.94 -14.51 19.53
CA PRO A 242 11.50 -15.85 19.90
C PRO A 242 10.47 -15.81 21.04
N GLY A 243 9.41 -16.60 20.88
CA GLY A 243 8.33 -16.69 21.86
C GLY A 243 7.32 -15.55 21.81
N GLN A 244 7.49 -14.57 20.91
CA GLN A 244 6.55 -13.48 20.70
C GLN A 244 5.65 -13.79 19.50
N HIS A 245 4.35 -13.62 19.70
CA HIS A 245 3.38 -13.67 18.58
C HIS A 245 3.05 -12.25 18.14
N LEU A 246 3.36 -11.93 16.88
CA LEU A 246 3.13 -10.59 16.34
C LEU A 246 1.74 -10.49 15.70
N PRO A 247 0.93 -9.47 16.06
CA PRO A 247 -0.32 -9.18 15.37
C PRO A 247 -0.04 -8.61 13.97
N SER A 248 -1.07 -8.38 13.18
CA SER A 248 -0.96 -7.72 11.88
C SER A 248 -0.74 -6.21 12.03
N PHE A 249 0.50 -5.79 12.25
CA PHE A 249 0.89 -4.37 12.39
C PHE A 249 1.19 -3.68 11.04
N LEU A 250 1.59 -4.45 10.01
CA LEU A 250 1.82 -3.94 8.65
C LEU A 250 0.58 -4.22 7.80
N ARG A 251 -0.15 -3.15 7.44
CA ARG A 251 -1.43 -3.23 6.74
C ARG A 251 -1.43 -2.33 5.52
N MET A 252 -1.71 -2.91 4.36
CA MET A 252 -1.80 -2.14 3.13
C MET A 252 -3.07 -1.29 3.11
N GLY A 253 -2.93 -0.02 2.74
CA GLY A 253 -4.05 0.88 2.44
C GLY A 253 -4.22 1.09 0.93
N HIS A 254 -5.38 1.60 0.53
CA HIS A 254 -5.73 1.78 -0.87
C HIS A 254 -6.71 2.93 -1.07
N TRP A 255 -6.47 3.80 -2.06
CA TRP A 255 -7.37 4.90 -2.42
C TRP A 255 -8.13 4.66 -3.71
N ILE A 256 -7.64 3.77 -4.55
CA ILE A 256 -8.15 3.55 -5.92
C ILE A 256 -9.55 2.91 -5.85
N GLY A 257 -10.54 3.65 -6.29
CA GLY A 257 -11.95 3.28 -6.20
C GLY A 257 -12.72 3.86 -4.99
N GLY A 258 -12.02 4.58 -4.08
CA GLY A 258 -12.62 5.27 -2.93
C GLY A 258 -12.39 6.77 -2.88
N ASP A 259 -11.38 7.26 -3.60
CA ASP A 259 -11.04 8.68 -3.67
C ASP A 259 -11.88 9.39 -4.74
N ARG A 260 -12.79 10.28 -4.28
CA ARG A 260 -13.70 11.05 -5.11
C ARG A 260 -13.26 12.49 -5.31
N ASP A 261 -12.27 12.94 -4.56
CA ASP A 261 -11.79 14.31 -4.64
C ASP A 261 -11.23 14.61 -6.04
N GLY A 262 -11.88 15.55 -6.74
CA GLY A 262 -11.56 15.88 -8.12
C GLY A 262 -11.84 14.78 -9.16
N ASN A 263 -12.44 13.63 -8.77
CA ASN A 263 -12.72 12.53 -9.68
C ASN A 263 -14.20 12.11 -9.72
N PRO A 264 -15.00 12.62 -10.65
CA PRO A 264 -16.42 12.30 -10.74
C PRO A 264 -16.72 10.86 -11.19
N ASN A 265 -15.70 10.09 -11.62
CA ASN A 265 -15.85 8.69 -12.06
C ASN A 265 -15.75 7.70 -10.90
N VAL A 266 -15.45 8.15 -9.68
CA VAL A 266 -15.40 7.32 -8.48
C VAL A 266 -16.67 7.49 -7.67
N GLY A 267 -17.44 6.44 -7.49
CA GLY A 267 -18.70 6.44 -6.75
C GLY A 267 -19.08 5.03 -6.31
N ALA A 268 -20.35 4.82 -6.00
CA ALA A 268 -20.87 3.55 -5.47
C ALA A 268 -20.49 2.32 -6.32
N MET A 269 -20.58 2.44 -7.65
CA MET A 269 -20.26 1.31 -8.55
C MET A 269 -18.77 0.96 -8.55
N THR A 270 -17.91 1.98 -8.62
CA THR A 270 -16.45 1.77 -8.59
C THR A 270 -16.00 1.24 -7.23
N LEU A 271 -16.60 1.70 -6.14
CA LEU A 271 -16.36 1.16 -4.79
C LEU A 271 -16.70 -0.34 -4.72
N ARG A 272 -17.90 -0.72 -5.14
CA ARG A 272 -18.29 -2.15 -5.18
C ARG A 272 -17.36 -2.99 -6.05
N GLN A 273 -16.94 -2.45 -7.20
CA GLN A 273 -16.01 -3.12 -8.09
C GLN A 273 -14.62 -3.29 -7.45
N ALA A 274 -14.07 -2.23 -6.83
CA ALA A 274 -12.79 -2.28 -6.14
C ALA A 274 -12.79 -3.36 -5.05
N MET A 275 -13.79 -3.34 -4.17
CA MET A 275 -13.93 -4.32 -3.09
C MET A 275 -14.06 -5.76 -3.61
N LYS A 276 -14.91 -5.97 -4.63
CA LYS A 276 -15.07 -7.28 -5.27
C LYS A 276 -13.75 -7.79 -5.84
N ARG A 277 -13.01 -6.96 -6.58
CA ARG A 277 -11.74 -7.35 -7.21
C ARG A 277 -10.65 -7.62 -6.19
N GLN A 278 -10.56 -6.81 -5.13
CA GLN A 278 -9.64 -7.04 -4.02
C GLN A 278 -9.91 -8.40 -3.34
N ALA A 279 -11.16 -8.66 -2.99
CA ALA A 279 -11.55 -9.94 -2.38
C ALA A 279 -11.23 -11.14 -3.30
N GLU A 280 -11.49 -11.00 -4.60
CA GLU A 280 -11.17 -12.05 -5.57
C GLU A 280 -9.66 -12.36 -5.60
N VAL A 281 -8.79 -11.36 -5.53
CA VAL A 281 -7.34 -11.55 -5.51
C VAL A 281 -6.90 -12.31 -4.26
N ALA A 282 -7.37 -11.91 -3.07
CA ALA A 282 -7.06 -12.59 -1.81
C ALA A 282 -7.52 -14.05 -1.82
N LEU A 283 -8.79 -14.29 -2.14
CA LEU A 283 -9.39 -15.61 -2.08
C LEU A 283 -8.81 -16.58 -3.12
N ARG A 284 -8.48 -16.09 -4.34
CA ARG A 284 -7.80 -16.91 -5.35
C ARG A 284 -6.38 -17.28 -4.94
N HIS A 285 -5.67 -16.39 -4.26
CA HIS A 285 -4.38 -16.72 -3.68
C HIS A 285 -4.51 -17.84 -2.64
N TYR A 286 -5.44 -17.72 -1.70
CA TYR A 286 -5.66 -18.75 -0.67
C TYR A 286 -6.10 -20.09 -1.26
N LEU A 287 -6.99 -20.08 -2.26
CA LEU A 287 -7.38 -21.30 -2.99
C LEU A 287 -6.19 -22.01 -3.64
N THR A 288 -5.28 -21.24 -4.22
CA THR A 288 -4.06 -21.78 -4.82
C THR A 288 -3.17 -22.41 -3.75
N GLU A 289 -2.92 -21.68 -2.65
CA GLU A 289 -2.07 -22.17 -1.57
C GLU A 289 -2.67 -23.39 -0.85
N LEU A 290 -4.00 -23.44 -0.63
CA LEU A 290 -4.69 -24.61 -0.08
C LEU A 290 -4.57 -25.84 -1.00
N HIS A 291 -4.67 -25.64 -2.31
CA HIS A 291 -4.51 -26.74 -3.26
C HIS A 291 -3.10 -27.34 -3.24
N GLU A 292 -2.08 -26.48 -3.27
CA GLU A 292 -0.68 -26.91 -3.21
C GLU A 292 -0.35 -27.56 -1.85
N LEU A 293 -0.85 -26.98 -0.75
CA LEU A 293 -0.72 -27.56 0.58
C LEU A 293 -1.36 -28.95 0.66
N GLY A 294 -2.50 -29.16 -0.01
CA GLY A 294 -3.15 -30.46 -0.11
C GLY A 294 -2.32 -31.49 -0.87
N ALA A 295 -1.51 -31.06 -1.83
CA ALA A 295 -0.56 -31.96 -2.51
C ALA A 295 0.65 -32.30 -1.62
N GLU A 296 1.13 -31.34 -0.83
CA GLU A 296 2.29 -31.53 0.07
C GLU A 296 1.94 -32.39 1.30
N LEU A 297 0.73 -32.26 1.85
CA LEU A 297 0.30 -32.95 3.07
C LEU A 297 -0.47 -34.26 2.82
N SER A 298 -0.05 -35.08 1.84
CA SER A 298 -0.59 -36.44 1.66
C SER A 298 -0.01 -37.41 2.70
N ILE A 299 -0.30 -37.14 3.96
CA ILE A 299 0.19 -37.88 5.12
C ILE A 299 -0.81 -38.95 5.48
N SER A 300 -0.33 -40.22 5.55
CA SER A 300 -1.16 -41.39 5.84
C SER A 300 -1.23 -41.69 7.33
N LEU A 301 -2.45 -41.94 7.81
CA LEU A 301 -2.72 -42.47 9.18
C LEU A 301 -2.03 -43.79 9.49
N ARG A 302 -1.59 -44.53 8.46
CA ARG A 302 -0.87 -45.78 8.63
C ARG A 302 0.58 -45.57 9.08
N LEU A 303 1.09 -44.35 8.89
CA LEU A 303 2.50 -44.01 9.17
C LEU A 303 2.66 -43.10 10.38
N THR A 304 1.66 -42.23 10.63
CA THR A 304 1.68 -41.30 11.74
C THR A 304 0.24 -41.00 12.23
N GLY A 305 0.10 -40.60 13.48
CA GLY A 305 -1.19 -40.19 14.03
C GLY A 305 -1.55 -38.77 13.64
N VAL A 306 -2.76 -38.34 14.02
CA VAL A 306 -3.23 -36.95 13.93
C VAL A 306 -3.99 -36.62 15.21
N SER A 307 -4.15 -35.33 15.52
CA SER A 307 -4.94 -34.91 16.66
C SER A 307 -6.44 -35.21 16.48
N PRO A 308 -7.20 -35.40 17.56
CA PRO A 308 -8.66 -35.60 17.45
C PRO A 308 -9.38 -34.46 16.73
N GLU A 309 -8.90 -33.23 16.87
CA GLU A 309 -9.43 -32.03 16.18
C GLU A 309 -9.21 -32.14 14.67
N MET A 310 -8.01 -32.57 14.29
CA MET A 310 -7.66 -32.78 12.87
C MET A 310 -8.51 -33.87 12.25
N GLN A 311 -8.73 -34.96 12.98
CA GLN A 311 -9.62 -36.05 12.53
C GLN A 311 -11.05 -35.55 12.30
N ARG A 312 -11.61 -34.77 13.25
CA ARG A 312 -12.92 -34.14 13.11
C ARG A 312 -12.99 -33.18 11.90
N LEU A 313 -11.93 -32.43 11.65
CA LEU A 313 -11.84 -31.53 10.50
C LEU A 313 -11.87 -32.33 9.18
N ALA A 314 -11.15 -33.44 9.11
CA ALA A 314 -11.14 -34.33 7.96
C ALA A 314 -12.50 -35.02 7.72
N GLU A 315 -13.21 -35.38 8.78
CA GLU A 315 -14.54 -36.00 8.72
C GLU A 315 -15.65 -35.05 8.21
N ARG A 316 -15.48 -33.74 8.41
CA ARG A 316 -16.39 -32.72 7.83
C ARG A 316 -16.21 -32.55 6.31
N SER A 317 -15.13 -33.07 5.75
CA SER A 317 -14.84 -32.96 4.32
C SER A 317 -15.79 -33.79 3.48
N PRO A 318 -16.28 -33.27 2.34
CA PRO A 318 -17.10 -34.04 1.40
C PRO A 318 -16.28 -35.04 0.57
N ASP A 319 -14.96 -35.08 0.74
CA ASP A 319 -14.09 -36.00 -0.01
C ASP A 319 -14.22 -37.43 0.48
N GLN A 320 -14.84 -38.27 -0.36
CA GLN A 320 -15.06 -39.70 -0.13
C GLN A 320 -14.15 -40.57 -1.02
N ASN A 321 -13.10 -40.02 -1.60
CA ASN A 321 -12.21 -40.77 -2.48
C ASN A 321 -11.47 -41.87 -1.70
N ALA A 322 -11.63 -43.10 -2.14
CA ALA A 322 -11.07 -44.29 -1.48
C ALA A 322 -9.53 -44.22 -1.32
N HIS A 323 -8.82 -43.56 -2.24
CA HIS A 323 -7.38 -43.37 -2.17
C HIS A 323 -6.93 -42.34 -1.12
N ARG A 324 -7.87 -41.60 -0.52
CA ARG A 324 -7.58 -40.53 0.45
C ARG A 324 -8.19 -40.78 1.83
N LEU A 325 -8.83 -41.96 2.02
CA LEU A 325 -9.49 -42.26 3.29
C LEU A 325 -8.54 -42.25 4.49
N ASP A 326 -7.29 -42.59 4.28
CA ASP A 326 -6.22 -42.58 5.29
C ASP A 326 -5.33 -41.31 5.25
N GLU A 327 -5.71 -40.27 4.44
CA GLU A 327 -4.99 -39.00 4.32
C GLU A 327 -5.81 -37.83 4.95
N PRO A 328 -5.91 -37.70 6.27
CA PRO A 328 -6.81 -36.75 6.92
C PRO A 328 -6.48 -35.27 6.59
N TYR A 329 -5.23 -34.90 6.50
CA TYR A 329 -4.85 -33.53 6.13
C TYR A 329 -5.33 -33.16 4.73
N ARG A 330 -5.12 -34.03 3.76
CA ARG A 330 -5.54 -33.80 2.39
C ARG A 330 -7.06 -33.75 2.25
N ARG A 331 -7.77 -34.62 2.97
CA ARG A 331 -9.25 -34.60 3.02
C ARG A 331 -9.75 -33.30 3.62
N ALA A 332 -9.19 -32.86 4.76
CA ALA A 332 -9.57 -31.59 5.37
C ALA A 332 -9.34 -30.40 4.42
N LEU A 333 -8.16 -30.33 3.79
CA LEU A 333 -7.83 -29.28 2.84
C LEU A 333 -8.76 -29.28 1.61
N THR A 334 -9.21 -30.46 1.17
CA THR A 334 -10.25 -30.56 0.11
C THR A 334 -11.58 -29.94 0.57
N GLY A 335 -11.99 -30.18 1.81
CA GLY A 335 -13.18 -29.55 2.40
C GLY A 335 -13.05 -28.05 2.58
N MET A 336 -11.89 -27.61 3.08
CA MET A 336 -11.56 -26.18 3.22
C MET A 336 -11.55 -25.46 1.86
N TYR A 337 -11.01 -26.10 0.82
CA TYR A 337 -11.04 -25.57 -0.55
C TYR A 337 -12.49 -25.39 -1.04
N ALA A 338 -13.36 -26.36 -0.80
CA ALA A 338 -14.76 -26.28 -1.21
C ALA A 338 -15.50 -25.13 -0.48
N ARG A 339 -15.28 -24.97 0.83
CA ARG A 339 -15.81 -23.84 1.60
C ARG A 339 -15.30 -22.49 1.09
N LEU A 340 -13.99 -22.39 0.81
CA LEU A 340 -13.40 -21.15 0.33
C LEU A 340 -13.84 -20.81 -1.11
N ALA A 341 -14.06 -21.81 -1.95
CA ALA A 341 -14.65 -21.61 -3.29
C ALA A 341 -16.08 -21.07 -3.20
N ALA A 342 -16.89 -21.56 -2.24
CA ALA A 342 -18.21 -21.01 -1.94
C ALA A 342 -18.13 -19.57 -1.44
N THR A 343 -17.15 -19.24 -0.56
CA THR A 343 -16.88 -17.87 -0.10
C THR A 343 -16.51 -16.93 -1.27
N LEU A 344 -15.65 -17.38 -2.18
CA LEU A 344 -15.32 -16.61 -3.39
C LEU A 344 -16.58 -16.31 -4.21
N HIS A 345 -17.40 -17.31 -4.44
CA HIS A 345 -18.65 -17.13 -5.19
C HIS A 345 -19.61 -16.17 -4.49
N GLU A 346 -19.83 -16.34 -3.19
CA GLU A 346 -20.71 -15.47 -2.41
C GLU A 346 -20.25 -14.01 -2.40
N LEU A 347 -18.95 -13.78 -2.13
CA LEU A 347 -18.40 -12.42 -2.02
C LEU A 347 -18.18 -11.75 -3.38
N THR A 348 -17.94 -12.49 -4.44
CA THR A 348 -17.52 -11.91 -5.72
C THR A 348 -18.38 -12.31 -6.91
N GLY A 349 -19.21 -13.34 -6.78
CA GLY A 349 -19.98 -13.93 -7.89
C GLY A 349 -19.08 -14.62 -8.93
N THR A 350 -17.83 -14.94 -8.58
CA THR A 350 -16.89 -15.61 -9.50
C THR A 350 -16.60 -17.03 -9.04
N GLU A 351 -16.38 -17.93 -10.02
CA GLU A 351 -16.05 -19.32 -9.74
C GLU A 351 -14.55 -19.49 -9.46
N ALA A 352 -14.24 -20.51 -8.64
CA ALA A 352 -12.89 -20.97 -8.43
C ALA A 352 -12.35 -21.63 -9.73
N LEU A 353 -11.02 -21.54 -9.94
CA LEU A 353 -10.38 -22.12 -11.13
C LEU A 353 -10.51 -23.64 -11.21
N ARG A 354 -10.60 -24.31 -10.07
CA ARG A 354 -10.83 -25.74 -9.96
C ARG A 354 -12.18 -25.97 -9.31
N HIS A 355 -12.94 -26.90 -9.82
CA HIS A 355 -14.22 -27.27 -9.23
C HIS A 355 -14.02 -27.88 -7.84
N ALA A 356 -14.86 -27.48 -6.89
CA ALA A 356 -14.95 -28.13 -5.59
C ALA A 356 -15.46 -29.58 -5.76
N VAL A 357 -15.01 -30.47 -4.88
CA VAL A 357 -15.45 -31.89 -4.90
C VAL A 357 -16.97 -32.01 -4.70
N ALA A 358 -17.51 -31.17 -3.83
CA ALA A 358 -18.95 -30.99 -3.65
C ALA A 358 -19.22 -29.61 -3.03
N PRO A 359 -20.41 -29.04 -3.19
CA PRO A 359 -20.80 -27.79 -2.56
C PRO A 359 -20.68 -27.86 -1.03
N GLN A 360 -20.19 -26.79 -0.44
CA GLN A 360 -20.04 -26.60 1.01
C GLN A 360 -20.51 -25.20 1.40
N ASP A 361 -20.87 -25.02 2.67
CA ASP A 361 -21.17 -23.69 3.21
C ASP A 361 -19.93 -22.80 3.21
N PRO A 362 -20.04 -21.51 2.82
CA PRO A 362 -18.93 -20.59 2.78
C PRO A 362 -18.35 -20.33 4.18
N TYR A 363 -17.10 -19.89 4.25
CA TYR A 363 -16.55 -19.26 5.44
C TYR A 363 -17.19 -17.89 5.66
N ARG A 364 -17.70 -17.65 6.85
CA ARG A 364 -18.35 -16.37 7.21
C ARG A 364 -17.35 -15.25 7.50
N SER A 365 -16.15 -15.63 7.93
CA SER A 365 -15.08 -14.70 8.26
C SER A 365 -13.71 -15.32 8.01
N PRO A 366 -12.63 -14.51 7.89
CA PRO A 366 -11.25 -15.00 7.87
C PRO A 366 -10.89 -15.82 9.12
N ASP A 367 -11.49 -15.51 10.28
CA ASP A 367 -11.21 -16.21 11.54
C ASP A 367 -11.65 -17.67 11.52
N GLU A 368 -12.76 -18.00 10.84
CA GLU A 368 -13.16 -19.40 10.66
C GLU A 368 -12.13 -20.18 9.82
N LEU A 369 -11.61 -19.58 8.75
CA LEU A 369 -10.54 -20.18 7.95
C LEU A 369 -9.25 -20.34 8.75
N LEU A 370 -8.89 -19.31 9.54
CA LEU A 370 -7.73 -19.36 10.43
C LEU A 370 -7.84 -20.46 11.48
N ALA A 371 -9.04 -20.68 12.04
CA ALA A 371 -9.27 -21.75 13.01
C ALA A 371 -9.00 -23.13 12.39
N ASP A 372 -9.47 -23.38 11.18
CA ASP A 372 -9.20 -24.64 10.48
C ASP A 372 -7.70 -24.79 10.12
N LEU A 373 -7.02 -23.74 9.66
CA LEU A 373 -5.58 -23.76 9.38
C LEU A 373 -4.74 -24.01 10.64
N ARG A 374 -5.11 -23.39 11.77
CA ARG A 374 -4.45 -23.60 13.05
C ARG A 374 -4.66 -25.02 13.60
N THR A 375 -5.78 -25.64 13.29
CA THR A 375 -6.03 -27.05 13.63
C THR A 375 -5.02 -27.96 12.90
N ILE A 376 -4.75 -27.68 11.62
CA ILE A 376 -3.71 -28.39 10.86
C ILE A 376 -2.33 -28.15 11.49
N GLU A 377 -1.99 -26.90 11.78
CA GLU A 377 -0.72 -26.52 12.39
C GLU A 377 -0.49 -27.24 13.74
N ALA A 378 -1.48 -27.19 14.63
CA ALA A 378 -1.40 -27.82 15.95
C ALA A 378 -1.22 -29.34 15.84
N SER A 379 -1.93 -29.99 14.92
CA SER A 379 -1.80 -31.43 14.68
C SER A 379 -0.41 -31.81 14.15
N LEU A 380 0.14 -31.04 13.21
CA LEU A 380 1.49 -31.28 12.70
C LEU A 380 2.53 -31.13 13.83
N ARG A 381 2.44 -30.10 14.66
CA ARG A 381 3.33 -29.91 15.83
C ARG A 381 3.26 -31.06 16.82
N SER A 382 2.06 -31.55 17.13
CA SER A 382 1.86 -32.64 18.09
C SER A 382 2.41 -34.00 17.61
N HIS A 383 2.74 -34.11 16.34
CA HIS A 383 3.26 -35.33 15.73
C HIS A 383 4.67 -35.13 15.13
N HIS A 384 5.45 -34.17 15.65
CA HIS A 384 6.84 -33.90 15.26
C HIS A 384 7.04 -33.58 13.75
N ALA A 385 6.07 -32.87 13.16
CA ALA A 385 6.07 -32.52 11.75
C ALA A 385 6.20 -31.00 11.51
N GLU A 386 6.88 -30.29 12.43
CA GLU A 386 7.06 -28.83 12.37
C GLU A 386 7.71 -28.36 11.07
N ALA A 387 8.61 -29.19 10.52
CA ALA A 387 9.29 -28.89 9.26
C ALA A 387 8.32 -28.71 8.06
N LEU A 388 7.11 -29.25 8.14
CA LEU A 388 6.08 -29.12 7.09
C LEU A 388 5.25 -27.82 7.23
N ILE A 389 5.38 -27.12 8.36
CA ILE A 389 4.60 -25.90 8.63
C ILE A 389 5.20 -24.69 7.93
N ALA A 390 6.51 -24.50 8.07
CA ALA A 390 7.23 -23.29 7.65
C ALA A 390 7.15 -23.01 6.13
N PRO A 391 7.21 -24.01 5.22
CA PRO A 391 7.30 -23.71 3.80
C PRO A 391 6.03 -23.06 3.20
N ARG A 392 4.82 -23.46 3.65
CA ARG A 392 3.55 -23.02 3.05
C ARG A 392 2.45 -22.69 4.06
N LEU A 393 2.26 -23.51 5.09
CA LEU A 393 1.16 -23.35 6.04
C LEU A 393 1.31 -22.06 6.85
N SER A 394 2.48 -21.80 7.42
CA SER A 394 2.74 -20.57 8.18
C SER A 394 2.60 -19.29 7.34
N PRO A 395 3.19 -19.19 6.14
CA PRO A 395 2.93 -18.08 5.23
C PRO A 395 1.46 -17.90 4.87
N LEU A 396 0.70 -18.99 4.66
CA LEU A 396 -0.73 -18.90 4.37
C LEU A 396 -1.52 -18.37 5.57
N ILE A 397 -1.27 -18.89 6.77
CA ILE A 397 -1.88 -18.37 8.01
C ILE A 397 -1.60 -16.87 8.14
N ARG A 398 -0.35 -16.46 7.95
CA ARG A 398 0.03 -15.04 8.02
C ARG A 398 -0.64 -14.20 6.92
N ALA A 399 -0.75 -14.71 5.71
CA ALA A 399 -1.45 -14.03 4.62
C ALA A 399 -2.94 -13.80 4.96
N VAL A 400 -3.63 -14.81 5.49
CA VAL A 400 -5.03 -14.66 5.91
C VAL A 400 -5.18 -13.66 7.06
N GLN A 401 -4.24 -13.63 8.02
CA GLN A 401 -4.23 -12.66 9.12
C GLN A 401 -4.07 -11.22 8.64
N VAL A 402 -3.20 -10.99 7.65
CA VAL A 402 -2.87 -9.64 7.14
C VAL A 402 -3.92 -9.14 6.15
N PHE A 403 -4.32 -9.99 5.20
CA PHE A 403 -5.13 -9.58 4.06
C PHE A 403 -6.63 -9.91 4.23
N GLY A 404 -7.00 -10.74 5.20
CA GLY A 404 -8.40 -11.14 5.41
C GLY A 404 -9.05 -11.65 4.12
N PHE A 405 -10.32 -11.33 3.93
CA PHE A 405 -11.03 -11.53 2.66
C PHE A 405 -11.11 -10.24 1.82
N HIS A 406 -10.63 -9.12 2.36
CA HIS A 406 -10.71 -7.79 1.77
C HIS A 406 -9.44 -7.33 1.04
N LEU A 407 -8.31 -8.00 1.22
CA LEU A 407 -6.98 -7.73 0.68
C LEU A 407 -6.30 -6.48 1.27
N ALA A 408 -6.93 -5.32 1.18
CA ALA A 408 -6.42 -4.05 1.68
C ALA A 408 -7.56 -3.17 2.19
N THR A 409 -7.25 -2.29 3.14
CA THR A 409 -8.20 -1.30 3.62
C THR A 409 -8.37 -0.18 2.59
N LEU A 410 -9.57 0.00 2.08
CA LEU A 410 -9.90 1.10 1.18
C LEU A 410 -10.30 2.34 1.99
N ASP A 411 -9.70 3.48 1.70
CA ASP A 411 -10.12 4.76 2.27
C ASP A 411 -11.12 5.45 1.33
N LEU A 412 -12.12 6.10 1.92
CA LEU A 412 -13.00 7.04 1.20
C LEU A 412 -12.44 8.45 1.37
N ARG A 413 -12.49 9.25 0.31
CA ARG A 413 -12.11 10.67 0.35
C ARG A 413 -13.06 11.52 -0.46
N GLN A 414 -13.38 12.72 0.06
CA GLN A 414 -14.12 13.77 -0.63
C GLN A 414 -13.79 15.13 -0.02
N SER A 415 -14.01 16.19 -0.76
CA SER A 415 -13.80 17.56 -0.34
C SER A 415 -14.96 18.09 0.53
N SER A 416 -14.65 18.94 1.52
CA SER A 416 -15.61 19.50 2.48
C SER A 416 -16.74 20.27 1.82
N ASP A 417 -16.47 21.06 0.76
CA ASP A 417 -17.48 21.79 -0.01
C ASP A 417 -18.56 20.89 -0.60
N GLN A 418 -18.21 19.63 -0.93
CA GLN A 418 -19.17 18.65 -1.44
C GLN A 418 -20.12 18.15 -0.34
N HIS A 419 -19.63 18.02 0.89
CA HIS A 419 -20.45 17.65 2.05
C HIS A 419 -21.44 18.76 2.39
N GLU A 420 -20.96 20.01 2.43
CA GLU A 420 -21.80 21.19 2.65
C GLU A 420 -22.94 21.24 1.64
N LEU A 421 -22.67 21.09 0.34
CA LEU A 421 -23.68 21.11 -0.71
C LEU A 421 -24.73 20.01 -0.54
N VAL A 422 -24.33 18.80 -0.20
CA VAL A 422 -25.25 17.66 0.03
C VAL A 422 -26.13 17.94 1.25
N LEU A 423 -25.55 18.42 2.34
CA LEU A 423 -26.30 18.73 3.56
C LEU A 423 -27.25 19.93 3.36
N ALA A 424 -26.82 20.95 2.64
CA ALA A 424 -27.70 22.09 2.30
C ALA A 424 -28.98 21.60 1.61
N GLU A 425 -28.90 20.71 0.64
CA GLU A 425 -30.06 20.12 -0.01
C GLU A 425 -30.91 19.26 0.95
N LEU A 426 -30.29 18.40 1.74
CA LEU A 426 -31.00 17.56 2.72
C LEU A 426 -31.79 18.42 3.72
N LEU A 427 -31.16 19.47 4.25
CA LEU A 427 -31.77 20.40 5.23
C LEU A 427 -32.89 21.23 4.63
N ALA A 428 -32.71 21.72 3.41
CA ALA A 428 -33.74 22.50 2.70
C ALA A 428 -34.98 21.63 2.38
N VAL A 429 -34.78 20.41 1.88
CA VAL A 429 -35.87 19.45 1.59
C VAL A 429 -36.60 19.03 2.86
N ALA A 430 -35.86 18.82 3.96
CA ALA A 430 -36.42 18.52 5.28
C ALA A 430 -37.08 19.75 5.95
N ARG A 431 -36.97 20.94 5.36
CA ARG A 431 -37.46 22.22 5.89
C ARG A 431 -36.91 22.58 7.27
N ILE A 432 -35.64 22.24 7.50
CA ILE A 432 -34.92 22.52 8.76
C ILE A 432 -34.13 23.82 8.63
N GLU A 433 -33.39 23.99 7.53
CA GLU A 433 -32.62 25.16 7.18
C GLU A 433 -32.67 25.36 5.66
N ALA A 434 -32.99 26.55 5.22
CA ALA A 434 -33.18 26.87 3.81
C ALA A 434 -31.88 27.30 3.12
N ASP A 435 -30.95 27.87 3.87
CA ASP A 435 -29.69 28.43 3.36
C ASP A 435 -28.53 28.11 4.32
N TYR A 436 -28.25 26.81 4.43
CA TYR A 436 -27.19 26.28 5.28
C TYR A 436 -25.80 26.90 5.00
N PRO A 437 -25.38 27.14 3.73
CA PRO A 437 -24.08 27.73 3.44
C PRO A 437 -23.94 29.19 3.96
N ALA A 438 -25.05 29.90 4.16
CA ALA A 438 -25.03 31.28 4.67
C ALA A 438 -24.86 31.36 6.20
N LEU A 439 -24.95 30.24 6.92
CA LEU A 439 -24.74 30.19 8.36
C LEU A 439 -23.25 30.39 8.69
N ASP A 440 -22.99 31.12 9.78
CA ASP A 440 -21.65 31.18 10.36
C ASP A 440 -21.28 29.84 11.06
N GLU A 441 -20.00 29.65 11.36
CA GLU A 441 -19.48 28.43 11.96
C GLU A 441 -20.18 28.03 13.28
N ALA A 442 -20.51 29.01 14.12
CA ALA A 442 -21.18 28.74 15.39
C ALA A 442 -22.60 28.21 15.16
N ALA A 443 -23.36 28.83 14.24
CA ALA A 443 -24.68 28.36 13.87
C ALA A 443 -24.70 27.02 13.17
N LYS A 444 -23.72 26.74 12.28
CA LYS A 444 -23.52 25.40 11.70
C LYS A 444 -23.30 24.35 12.77
N ARG A 445 -22.38 24.58 13.70
CA ARG A 445 -22.05 23.65 14.80
C ARG A 445 -23.26 23.37 15.70
N GLU A 446 -24.00 24.39 16.08
CA GLU A 446 -25.22 24.25 16.90
C GLU A 446 -26.27 23.40 16.19
N LEU A 447 -26.54 23.71 14.91
CA LEU A 447 -27.48 22.97 14.09
C LEU A 447 -27.06 21.50 13.93
N LEU A 448 -25.80 21.24 13.55
CA LEU A 448 -25.27 19.87 13.34
C LEU A 448 -25.29 19.05 14.64
N LEU A 449 -24.91 19.63 15.78
CA LEU A 449 -24.96 18.94 17.08
C LEU A 449 -26.41 18.62 17.47
N ARG A 450 -27.35 19.51 17.25
CA ARG A 450 -28.78 19.25 17.46
C ARG A 450 -29.24 18.04 16.65
N LEU A 451 -28.88 18.00 15.35
CA LEU A 451 -29.29 16.94 14.44
C LEU A 451 -28.60 15.60 14.73
N LEU A 452 -27.34 15.60 15.17
CA LEU A 452 -26.64 14.39 15.63
C LEU A 452 -27.22 13.83 16.94
N ASN A 453 -27.92 14.67 17.71
CA ASN A 453 -28.65 14.28 18.91
C ASN A 453 -30.14 13.98 18.67
N ASP A 454 -30.64 14.13 17.44
CA ASP A 454 -31.98 13.68 17.06
C ASP A 454 -31.91 12.25 16.47
N ALA A 455 -32.69 11.33 16.99
CA ALA A 455 -32.73 9.95 16.50
C ALA A 455 -33.33 9.81 15.09
N ARG A 456 -34.04 10.83 14.61
CA ARG A 456 -34.73 10.82 13.30
C ARG A 456 -33.75 11.12 12.16
N PRO A 457 -33.91 10.46 10.98
CA PRO A 457 -33.15 10.83 9.79
C PRO A 457 -33.66 12.14 9.19
N LEU A 458 -32.81 12.85 8.44
CA LEU A 458 -33.15 14.05 7.66
C LEU A 458 -33.77 13.67 6.32
N ARG A 459 -33.41 12.51 5.77
CA ARG A 459 -33.88 12.07 4.45
C ARG A 459 -35.39 11.91 4.42
N VAL A 460 -36.04 12.69 3.54
CA VAL A 460 -37.50 12.67 3.36
C VAL A 460 -37.85 11.53 2.37
N ILE A 461 -38.65 10.58 2.81
CA ILE A 461 -39.11 9.48 1.97
C ILE A 461 -39.95 10.01 0.80
N GLY A 462 -39.59 9.62 -0.42
CA GLY A 462 -40.28 10.05 -1.64
C GLY A 462 -39.92 11.42 -2.15
N ALA A 463 -39.03 12.16 -1.49
CA ALA A 463 -38.49 13.40 -2.04
C ALA A 463 -37.51 13.12 -3.17
N SER A 464 -37.46 14.02 -4.15
CA SER A 464 -36.42 14.00 -5.20
C SER A 464 -35.24 14.84 -4.76
N TYR A 465 -34.05 14.31 -4.88
CA TYR A 465 -32.77 14.98 -4.64
C TYR A 465 -32.04 15.13 -5.98
N THR A 466 -31.13 16.10 -6.06
CA THR A 466 -30.24 16.25 -7.23
C THR A 466 -29.40 15.00 -7.48
N ASP A 467 -28.96 14.80 -8.72
CA ASP A 467 -28.10 13.68 -9.10
C ASP A 467 -26.82 13.65 -8.25
N LYS A 468 -26.28 14.81 -7.89
CA LYS A 468 -25.11 14.94 -7.04
C LYS A 468 -25.36 14.41 -5.62
N THR A 469 -26.41 14.84 -4.96
CA THR A 469 -26.77 14.36 -3.62
C THR A 469 -27.06 12.85 -3.63
N GLN A 470 -27.77 12.37 -4.65
CA GLN A 470 -28.01 10.94 -4.81
C GLN A 470 -26.70 10.16 -5.00
N PHE A 471 -25.76 10.67 -5.80
CA PHE A 471 -24.47 10.06 -6.05
C PHE A 471 -23.63 9.93 -4.77
N GLU A 472 -23.55 11.00 -3.96
CA GLU A 472 -22.81 10.98 -2.70
C GLU A 472 -23.45 10.02 -1.68
N LEU A 473 -24.76 10.10 -1.46
CA LEU A 473 -25.48 9.22 -0.54
C LEU A 473 -25.34 7.73 -0.96
N ALA A 474 -25.44 7.43 -2.26
CA ALA A 474 -25.27 6.09 -2.77
C ALA A 474 -23.86 5.53 -2.50
N THR A 475 -22.85 6.40 -2.45
CA THR A 475 -21.48 5.98 -2.13
C THR A 475 -21.33 5.61 -0.66
N PHE A 476 -21.93 6.37 0.27
CA PHE A 476 -21.98 5.98 1.68
C PHE A 476 -22.77 4.67 1.90
N GLU A 477 -23.88 4.49 1.18
CA GLU A 477 -24.66 3.24 1.21
C GLU A 477 -23.84 2.04 0.71
N ALA A 478 -23.10 2.23 -0.39
CA ALA A 478 -22.17 1.20 -0.88
C ALA A 478 -21.05 0.88 0.13
N ALA A 479 -20.57 1.87 0.87
CA ALA A 479 -19.61 1.67 1.94
C ALA A 479 -20.19 0.80 3.08
N ARG A 480 -21.44 1.07 3.49
CA ARG A 480 -22.14 0.24 4.48
C ARG A 480 -22.32 -1.20 4.00
N GLU A 481 -22.71 -1.40 2.74
CA GLU A 481 -22.82 -2.73 2.12
C GLU A 481 -21.46 -3.43 2.12
N ALA A 482 -20.37 -2.72 1.78
CA ALA A 482 -19.02 -3.28 1.77
C ALA A 482 -18.57 -3.73 3.17
N LEU A 483 -18.82 -2.93 4.21
CA LEU A 483 -18.52 -3.28 5.58
C LEU A 483 -19.29 -4.53 6.05
N ALA A 484 -20.58 -4.61 5.72
CA ALA A 484 -21.41 -5.77 6.06
C ALA A 484 -20.94 -7.06 5.35
N ARG A 485 -20.39 -6.92 4.13
CA ARG A 485 -19.99 -8.05 3.28
C ARG A 485 -18.54 -8.50 3.48
N PHE A 486 -17.62 -7.57 3.60
CA PHE A 486 -16.17 -7.83 3.63
C PHE A 486 -15.54 -7.64 5.03
N GLY A 487 -16.31 -7.14 5.99
CA GLY A 487 -15.87 -6.89 7.35
C GLY A 487 -15.32 -5.48 7.59
N ARG A 488 -15.10 -5.16 8.86
CA ARG A 488 -14.71 -3.81 9.32
C ARG A 488 -13.36 -3.34 8.75
N GLU A 489 -12.41 -4.25 8.52
CA GLU A 489 -11.08 -3.91 8.02
C GLU A 489 -11.07 -3.55 6.53
N ALA A 490 -12.16 -3.80 5.81
CA ALA A 490 -12.28 -3.47 4.39
C ALA A 490 -12.36 -1.96 4.13
N LEU A 491 -13.00 -1.22 5.04
CA LEU A 491 -13.16 0.24 5.02
C LEU A 491 -13.04 0.77 6.44
N ARG A 492 -12.11 1.69 6.69
CA ARG A 492 -11.93 2.24 8.05
C ARG A 492 -11.98 3.76 8.12
N HIS A 493 -11.62 4.44 7.04
CA HIS A 493 -11.34 5.86 7.06
C HIS A 493 -12.20 6.60 6.04
N TYR A 494 -12.70 7.74 6.45
CA TYR A 494 -13.32 8.74 5.60
C TYR A 494 -12.51 10.03 5.70
N ILE A 495 -11.78 10.38 4.64
CA ILE A 495 -10.87 11.54 4.58
C ILE A 495 -11.63 12.74 4.04
N ILE A 496 -11.51 13.86 4.73
CA ILE A 496 -12.09 15.15 4.34
C ILE A 496 -10.96 16.02 3.80
N SER A 497 -10.91 16.23 2.49
CA SER A 497 -10.00 17.22 1.89
C SER A 497 -10.50 18.64 2.20
N HIS A 498 -9.60 19.61 2.31
CA HIS A 498 -9.90 20.98 2.68
C HIS A 498 -10.68 21.10 4.00
N THR A 499 -10.16 20.48 5.06
CA THR A 499 -10.72 20.66 6.40
C THR A 499 -10.25 21.98 6.99
N GLU A 500 -11.18 22.94 7.13
CA GLU A 500 -10.92 24.31 7.60
C GLU A 500 -11.63 24.63 8.92
N SER A 501 -12.61 23.79 9.32
CA SER A 501 -13.48 24.07 10.46
C SER A 501 -13.96 22.81 11.17
N VAL A 502 -14.54 22.98 12.35
CA VAL A 502 -15.16 21.89 13.12
C VAL A 502 -16.44 21.39 12.45
N SER A 503 -17.18 22.27 11.77
CA SER A 503 -18.38 21.87 11.05
C SER A 503 -18.12 20.85 9.97
N ASP A 504 -16.96 20.87 9.27
CA ASP A 504 -16.61 19.89 8.24
C ASP A 504 -16.58 18.45 8.80
N LEU A 505 -16.10 18.27 10.03
CA LEU A 505 -16.10 16.98 10.71
C LEU A 505 -17.53 16.55 11.12
N LEU A 506 -18.35 17.50 11.60
CA LEU A 506 -19.73 17.23 12.00
C LEU A 506 -20.64 16.96 10.80
N GLU A 507 -20.39 17.60 9.66
CA GLU A 507 -21.08 17.37 8.39
C GLU A 507 -20.93 15.92 7.94
N VAL A 508 -19.71 15.42 7.93
CA VAL A 508 -19.46 14.01 7.62
C VAL A 508 -20.10 13.09 8.66
N ALA A 509 -20.01 13.42 9.95
CA ALA A 509 -20.68 12.63 10.99
C ALA A 509 -22.19 12.53 10.74
N LEU A 510 -22.84 13.63 10.30
CA LEU A 510 -24.26 13.65 9.97
C LEU A 510 -24.57 12.81 8.71
N LEU A 511 -23.73 12.90 7.66
CA LEU A 511 -23.88 12.06 6.46
C LEU A 511 -23.70 10.56 6.78
N LEU A 512 -22.76 10.21 7.66
CA LEU A 512 -22.61 8.83 8.16
C LEU A 512 -23.86 8.37 8.92
N LYS A 513 -24.48 9.25 9.70
CA LYS A 513 -25.74 8.97 10.39
C LYS A 513 -26.87 8.71 9.40
N GLU A 514 -27.04 9.60 8.39
CA GLU A 514 -28.10 9.48 7.37
C GLU A 514 -28.04 8.19 6.56
N THR A 515 -26.88 7.56 6.51
CA THR A 515 -26.62 6.33 5.75
C THR A 515 -26.44 5.10 6.64
N GLY A 516 -26.55 5.26 7.97
CA GLY A 516 -26.48 4.18 8.95
C GLY A 516 -25.07 3.66 9.24
N LEU A 517 -24.03 4.41 8.86
CA LEU A 517 -22.62 4.17 9.21
C LEU A 517 -22.28 4.75 10.60
N LEU A 518 -22.98 5.80 11.03
CA LEU A 518 -23.02 6.25 12.41
C LEU A 518 -24.40 5.92 12.98
N ARG A 519 -24.44 5.24 14.11
CA ARG A 519 -25.67 4.77 14.75
C ARG A 519 -25.76 5.29 16.17
N GLY A 520 -26.98 5.58 16.61
CA GLY A 520 -27.29 6.07 17.96
C GLY A 520 -27.32 7.60 18.05
N VAL A 521 -27.49 8.09 19.27
CA VAL A 521 -27.56 9.52 19.61
C VAL A 521 -26.21 9.96 20.15
N LEU A 522 -25.66 11.06 19.64
CA LEU A 522 -24.28 11.48 19.89
C LEU A 522 -23.94 11.59 21.38
N SER A 523 -24.81 12.22 22.16
CA SER A 523 -24.61 12.43 23.60
C SER A 523 -24.77 11.17 24.45
N GLU A 524 -25.29 10.06 23.91
CA GLU A 524 -25.61 8.84 24.66
C GLU A 524 -24.73 7.65 24.26
N TYR A 525 -25.08 6.99 23.14
CA TYR A 525 -24.51 5.70 22.77
C TYR A 525 -24.08 5.60 21.30
N ALA A 526 -23.84 6.73 20.65
CA ALA A 526 -23.43 6.72 19.26
C ALA A 526 -22.14 5.93 19.03
N THR A 527 -22.10 5.20 17.91
CA THR A 527 -20.94 4.50 17.37
C THR A 527 -20.79 4.78 15.88
N SER A 528 -19.56 4.86 15.38
CA SER A 528 -19.26 5.02 13.96
C SER A 528 -18.48 3.81 13.44
N ASP A 529 -18.82 3.36 12.24
CA ASP A 529 -18.08 2.30 11.54
C ASP A 529 -16.81 2.85 10.89
N LEU A 530 -16.75 4.15 10.59
CA LEU A 530 -15.62 4.82 9.96
C LEU A 530 -15.00 5.87 10.88
N ILE A 531 -13.70 6.00 10.80
CA ILE A 531 -12.93 7.10 11.40
C ILE A 531 -13.03 8.30 10.47
N ILE A 532 -13.49 9.44 10.98
CA ILE A 532 -13.49 10.70 10.26
C ILE A 532 -12.09 11.30 10.34
N VAL A 533 -11.45 11.47 9.18
CA VAL A 533 -10.05 11.86 9.06
C VAL A 533 -9.96 13.25 8.43
N PRO A 534 -9.71 14.31 9.22
CA PRO A 534 -9.44 15.62 8.64
C PRO A 534 -8.10 15.61 7.89
N LEU A 535 -8.07 16.27 6.73
CA LEU A 535 -6.84 16.56 6.00
C LEU A 535 -6.61 18.06 6.01
N PHE A 536 -5.49 18.46 6.62
CA PHE A 536 -5.03 19.85 6.67
C PHE A 536 -4.00 20.08 5.56
N GLU A 537 -4.33 20.93 4.59
CA GLU A 537 -3.60 21.01 3.32
C GLU A 537 -2.81 22.30 3.14
N THR A 538 -3.35 23.44 3.58
CA THR A 538 -2.68 24.74 3.44
C THR A 538 -1.80 25.06 4.65
N ILE A 539 -0.95 26.06 4.54
CA ILE A 539 -0.18 26.61 5.68
C ILE A 539 -1.14 27.11 6.78
N GLY A 540 -2.25 27.75 6.38
CA GLY A 540 -3.30 28.20 7.30
C GLY A 540 -3.91 27.03 8.08
N ASP A 541 -4.31 25.97 7.38
CA ASP A 541 -4.93 24.80 7.99
C ASP A 541 -3.99 24.10 8.96
N LEU A 542 -2.71 23.93 8.58
CA LEU A 542 -1.70 23.32 9.45
C LEU A 542 -1.51 24.09 10.77
N ARG A 543 -1.60 25.43 10.72
CA ARG A 543 -1.48 26.29 11.89
C ARG A 543 -2.64 26.15 12.86
N ILE A 544 -3.87 25.96 12.36
CA ILE A 544 -5.09 25.88 13.16
C ILE A 544 -5.53 24.44 13.45
N ALA A 545 -4.91 23.42 12.84
CA ALA A 545 -5.25 22.01 13.01
C ALA A 545 -5.38 21.57 14.50
N PRO A 546 -4.44 21.92 15.41
CA PRO A 546 -4.58 21.54 16.81
C PRO A 546 -5.80 22.20 17.49
N GLU A 547 -6.16 23.42 17.09
CA GLU A 547 -7.32 24.16 17.63
C GLU A 547 -8.62 23.52 17.17
N ILE A 548 -8.76 23.21 15.88
CA ILE A 548 -9.93 22.51 15.34
C ILE A 548 -10.14 21.18 16.07
N MET A 549 -9.06 20.39 16.25
CA MET A 549 -9.18 19.12 16.94
C MET A 549 -9.51 19.28 18.42
N ARG A 550 -8.95 20.28 19.11
CA ARG A 550 -9.28 20.58 20.51
C ARG A 550 -10.76 20.94 20.66
N GLU A 551 -11.26 21.80 19.80
CA GLU A 551 -12.67 22.21 19.79
C GLU A 551 -13.60 21.03 19.46
N PHE A 552 -13.26 20.22 18.44
CA PHE A 552 -14.03 19.03 18.10
C PHE A 552 -14.15 18.05 19.28
N TYR A 553 -13.05 17.75 19.94
CA TYR A 553 -13.05 16.85 21.11
C TYR A 553 -13.72 17.43 22.36
N ALA A 554 -13.85 18.75 22.45
CA ALA A 554 -14.58 19.44 23.51
C ALA A 554 -16.10 19.40 23.31
N LEU A 555 -16.60 19.07 22.13
CA LEU A 555 -18.03 19.00 21.85
C LEU A 555 -18.71 17.87 22.63
N PRO A 556 -19.94 18.11 23.17
CA PRO A 556 -20.69 17.11 23.91
C PRO A 556 -20.93 15.84 23.08
N GLY A 557 -20.53 14.68 23.61
CA GLY A 557 -20.75 13.36 23.02
C GLY A 557 -19.67 12.89 22.04
N VAL A 558 -18.86 13.79 21.45
CA VAL A 558 -17.81 13.41 20.47
C VAL A 558 -16.79 12.46 21.08
N ARG A 559 -16.29 12.77 22.28
CA ARG A 559 -15.35 11.87 22.97
C ARG A 559 -15.93 10.48 23.15
N GLY A 560 -17.16 10.39 23.63
CA GLY A 560 -17.85 9.10 23.82
C GLY A 560 -18.08 8.35 22.51
N LEU A 561 -18.37 9.06 21.40
CA LEU A 561 -18.45 8.47 20.07
C LEU A 561 -17.14 7.79 19.69
N ILE A 562 -16.00 8.50 19.82
CA ILE A 562 -14.68 8.00 19.44
C ILE A 562 -14.28 6.80 20.31
N ASP A 563 -14.45 6.89 21.63
CA ASP A 563 -14.15 5.81 22.56
C ASP A 563 -14.93 4.53 22.23
N ARG A 564 -16.22 4.63 21.97
CA ARG A 564 -17.09 3.50 21.59
C ARG A 564 -16.79 2.95 20.18
N SER A 565 -16.22 3.76 19.31
CA SER A 565 -15.87 3.37 17.94
C SER A 565 -14.50 2.74 17.80
N GLY A 566 -13.73 2.63 18.89
CA GLY A 566 -12.42 1.98 18.92
C GLY A 566 -11.29 2.83 19.46
N GLY A 567 -11.54 4.10 19.84
CA GLY A 567 -10.55 4.98 20.46
C GLY A 567 -9.40 5.38 19.53
N GLU A 568 -9.62 5.46 18.23
CA GLU A 568 -8.61 5.82 17.23
C GLU A 568 -8.99 7.12 16.52
N GLN A 569 -7.99 7.93 16.23
CA GLN A 569 -8.11 9.14 15.43
C GLN A 569 -6.94 9.25 14.46
N ASP A 570 -7.25 9.24 13.18
CA ASP A 570 -6.29 9.57 12.12
C ASP A 570 -6.42 11.05 11.77
N ILE A 571 -5.28 11.70 11.54
CA ILE A 571 -5.20 13.08 11.03
C ILE A 571 -4.23 13.07 9.86
N MET A 572 -4.69 13.54 8.70
CA MET A 572 -3.87 13.60 7.51
C MET A 572 -3.25 14.99 7.35
N LEU A 573 -1.97 15.00 6.97
CA LEU A 573 -1.17 16.20 6.74
C LEU A 573 -0.80 16.29 5.26
N GLY A 574 -1.15 17.41 4.62
CA GLY A 574 -0.92 17.67 3.20
C GLY A 574 0.47 18.26 2.93
N TYR A 575 1.29 17.54 2.17
CA TYR A 575 2.64 17.98 1.81
C TYR A 575 2.68 18.73 0.48
N SER A 576 1.94 18.27 -0.52
CA SER A 576 1.96 18.84 -1.87
C SER A 576 1.33 20.21 -1.91
N ASP A 577 0.19 20.36 -1.25
CA ASP A 577 -0.61 21.59 -1.32
C ASP A 577 -0.02 22.67 -0.40
N SER A 578 0.46 22.32 0.79
CA SER A 578 1.22 23.24 1.64
C SER A 578 2.53 23.73 0.98
N ASN A 579 3.19 22.85 0.18
CA ASN A 579 4.36 23.28 -0.61
C ASN A 579 4.00 24.28 -1.72
N LYS A 580 2.85 24.12 -2.35
CA LYS A 580 2.36 25.08 -3.36
C LYS A 580 1.96 26.41 -2.73
N ASP A 581 1.40 26.36 -1.51
CA ASP A 581 0.92 27.53 -0.76
C ASP A 581 2.08 28.36 -0.20
N GLY A 582 2.99 27.77 0.59
CA GLY A 582 4.05 28.48 1.32
C GLY A 582 5.48 28.20 0.87
N GLY A 583 5.69 27.35 -0.15
CA GLY A 583 7.02 26.88 -0.55
C GLY A 583 7.58 25.81 0.39
N MET A 584 8.70 25.20 -0.03
CA MET A 584 9.25 23.99 0.61
C MET A 584 9.65 24.21 2.08
N PHE A 585 10.27 25.34 2.40
CA PHE A 585 10.76 25.59 3.76
C PHE A 585 9.60 25.80 4.74
N THR A 586 8.69 26.74 4.42
CA THR A 586 7.51 27.04 5.25
C THR A 586 6.62 25.82 5.42
N SER A 587 6.34 25.10 4.34
CA SER A 587 5.57 23.85 4.41
C SER A 587 6.24 22.83 5.35
N SER A 588 7.54 22.56 5.20
CA SER A 588 8.25 21.60 6.04
C SER A 588 8.25 22.01 7.51
N TRP A 589 8.37 23.32 7.78
CA TRP A 589 8.34 23.86 9.12
C TRP A 589 6.96 23.79 9.77
N GLU A 590 5.92 24.17 9.05
CA GLU A 590 4.55 24.15 9.59
C GLU A 590 4.02 22.73 9.77
N LEU A 591 4.42 21.79 8.92
CA LEU A 591 4.18 20.35 9.13
C LEU A 591 4.83 19.88 10.44
N TYR A 592 6.11 20.19 10.64
CA TYR A 592 6.85 19.84 11.85
C TYR A 592 6.18 20.39 13.12
N ARG A 593 5.71 21.64 13.10
CA ARG A 593 5.00 22.29 14.20
C ARG A 593 3.64 21.65 14.45
N ALA A 594 2.86 21.44 13.40
CA ALA A 594 1.53 20.84 13.51
C ALA A 594 1.61 19.43 14.12
N GLU A 595 2.59 18.63 13.69
CA GLU A 595 2.80 17.28 14.23
C GLU A 595 3.07 17.32 15.76
N ILE A 596 3.95 18.20 16.23
CA ILE A 596 4.24 18.35 17.66
C ILE A 596 2.99 18.79 18.42
N ALA A 597 2.30 19.84 17.95
CA ALA A 597 1.14 20.41 18.63
C ALA A 597 -0.05 19.41 18.70
N LEU A 598 -0.24 18.62 17.64
CA LEU A 598 -1.24 17.56 17.63
C LEU A 598 -0.89 16.45 18.62
N VAL A 599 0.38 16.02 18.68
CA VAL A 599 0.81 15.00 19.66
C VAL A 599 0.64 15.50 21.09
N GLU A 600 1.02 16.74 21.39
CA GLU A 600 0.81 17.36 22.69
C GLU A 600 -0.69 17.38 23.08
N LEU A 601 -1.56 17.81 22.16
CA LEU A 601 -3.01 17.79 22.35
C LEU A 601 -3.51 16.38 22.66
N PHE A 602 -3.11 15.38 21.90
CA PHE A 602 -3.58 14.02 22.11
C PHE A 602 -3.00 13.37 23.37
N ASP A 603 -1.82 13.79 23.82
CA ASP A 603 -1.28 13.39 25.11
C ASP A 603 -2.07 14.02 26.29
N GLU A 604 -2.61 15.23 26.12
CA GLU A 604 -3.57 15.83 27.06
C GLU A 604 -4.90 15.04 27.05
N LEU A 605 -5.44 14.74 25.87
CA LEU A 605 -6.68 13.97 25.71
C LEU A 605 -6.58 12.56 26.32
N LYS A 606 -5.44 11.89 26.22
CA LYS A 606 -5.19 10.58 26.83
C LYS A 606 -5.32 10.55 28.34
N ARG A 607 -5.12 11.68 29.01
CA ARG A 607 -5.30 11.77 30.48
C ARG A 607 -6.76 11.64 30.92
N VAL A 608 -7.69 11.95 30.00
CA VAL A 608 -9.12 11.87 30.25
C VAL A 608 -9.72 10.52 29.84
N GLY A 609 -9.13 9.85 28.85
CA GLY A 609 -9.55 8.53 28.37
C GLY A 609 -8.66 8.04 27.23
N PRO A 610 -8.67 6.76 26.88
CA PRO A 610 -7.80 6.20 25.86
C PRO A 610 -8.16 6.76 24.48
N VAL A 611 -7.17 7.34 23.78
CA VAL A 611 -7.27 7.70 22.38
C VAL A 611 -5.91 7.49 21.72
N THR A 612 -5.92 6.86 20.56
CA THR A 612 -4.72 6.64 19.75
C THR A 612 -4.70 7.60 18.57
N LEU A 613 -3.76 8.54 18.59
CA LEU A 613 -3.47 9.39 17.42
C LEU A 613 -2.64 8.61 16.40
N ARG A 614 -3.03 8.69 15.15
CA ARG A 614 -2.24 8.21 14.02
C ARG A 614 -2.10 9.33 13.00
N LEU A 615 -0.86 9.75 12.76
CA LEU A 615 -0.58 10.72 11.72
C LEU A 615 -0.50 10.02 10.36
N PHE A 616 -1.18 10.62 9.40
CA PHE A 616 -1.22 10.15 8.02
C PHE A 616 -0.51 11.16 7.12
N HIS A 617 0.66 10.79 6.63
CA HIS A 617 1.52 11.66 5.83
C HIS A 617 1.15 11.57 4.36
N GLY A 618 0.49 12.61 3.85
CA GLY A 618 0.16 12.78 2.44
C GLY A 618 1.39 13.18 1.62
N ARG A 619 2.40 12.32 1.55
CA ARG A 619 3.68 12.62 0.91
C ARG A 619 3.54 12.77 -0.59
N GLY A 620 3.27 14.00 -1.04
CA GLY A 620 3.43 14.46 -2.42
C GLY A 620 4.67 15.34 -2.56
N GLY A 621 5.20 15.51 -3.77
CA GLY A 621 6.39 16.33 -4.03
C GLY A 621 7.71 15.59 -3.86
N THR A 622 8.80 16.32 -3.58
CA THR A 622 10.19 15.79 -3.60
C THR A 622 10.45 14.66 -2.62
N VAL A 623 9.77 14.62 -1.48
CA VAL A 623 9.99 13.60 -0.44
C VAL A 623 9.36 12.24 -0.80
N GLY A 624 8.28 12.24 -1.60
CA GLY A 624 7.61 11.00 -2.06
C GLY A 624 7.79 10.72 -3.55
N ARG A 625 8.08 11.74 -4.35
CA ARG A 625 8.15 11.66 -5.81
C ARG A 625 9.58 11.52 -6.36
N GLY A 626 10.59 11.94 -5.68
CA GLY A 626 11.97 12.00 -6.20
C GLY A 626 12.90 10.91 -5.69
N GLY A 627 12.39 9.83 -5.11
CA GLY A 627 13.24 8.74 -4.60
C GLY A 627 14.05 9.11 -3.36
N GLY A 628 13.63 10.13 -2.60
CA GLY A 628 14.16 10.38 -1.27
C GLY A 628 13.91 9.16 -0.39
N PRO A 629 14.93 8.68 0.37
CA PRO A 629 14.80 7.43 1.10
C PRO A 629 13.69 7.55 2.16
N SER A 630 12.67 6.72 2.10
CA SER A 630 11.58 6.67 3.09
C SER A 630 12.11 6.51 4.52
N TYR A 631 13.24 5.83 4.67
CA TYR A 631 13.95 5.65 5.93
C TYR A 631 14.31 6.98 6.61
N GLN A 632 15.11 7.82 5.92
CA GLN A 632 15.50 9.13 6.49
C GLN A 632 14.29 10.05 6.73
N ALA A 633 13.30 9.96 5.86
CA ALA A 633 12.10 10.78 5.98
C ALA A 633 11.24 10.42 7.19
N ILE A 634 11.21 9.16 7.60
CA ILE A 634 10.53 8.72 8.84
C ILE A 634 11.37 9.11 10.07
N LEU A 635 12.69 8.90 10.01
CA LEU A 635 13.59 9.28 11.11
C LEU A 635 13.67 10.81 11.33
N ALA A 636 13.38 11.60 10.30
CA ALA A 636 13.34 13.07 10.37
C ALA A 636 12.02 13.62 10.93
N GLN A 637 11.03 12.77 11.24
CA GLN A 637 9.82 13.22 11.92
C GLN A 637 10.14 13.75 13.32
N PRO A 638 9.35 14.71 13.84
CA PRO A 638 9.59 15.21 15.18
C PRO A 638 9.61 14.08 16.21
N PRO A 639 10.51 14.11 17.19
CA PRO A 639 10.57 13.09 18.24
C PRO A 639 9.24 12.90 18.94
N GLY A 640 8.80 11.63 19.10
CA GLY A 640 7.55 11.28 19.75
C GLY A 640 6.31 11.38 18.87
N THR A 641 6.43 11.69 17.57
CA THR A 641 5.30 11.68 16.62
C THR A 641 5.08 10.31 16.00
N VAL A 642 6.16 9.52 15.83
CA VAL A 642 6.10 8.13 15.41
C VAL A 642 6.16 7.22 16.64
N ARG A 643 5.03 6.62 17.00
CA ARG A 643 4.87 5.76 18.19
C ARG A 643 4.44 4.34 17.79
N GLY A 644 5.15 3.74 16.83
CA GLY A 644 4.72 2.49 16.20
C GLY A 644 3.53 2.65 15.25
N GLN A 645 3.03 3.87 15.07
CA GLN A 645 1.85 4.22 14.29
C GLN A 645 2.23 5.17 13.17
N ILE A 646 2.10 4.75 11.93
CA ILE A 646 2.35 5.62 10.78
C ILE A 646 1.51 5.19 9.59
N ARG A 647 0.90 6.16 8.92
CA ARG A 647 0.31 5.99 7.59
C ARG A 647 1.00 6.93 6.62
N LEU A 648 1.24 6.47 5.42
CA LEU A 648 1.86 7.30 4.39
C LEU A 648 1.33 6.92 3.02
N THR A 649 1.11 7.93 2.16
CA THR A 649 0.74 7.68 0.78
C THR A 649 1.95 7.20 -0.02
N GLU A 650 1.76 6.13 -0.78
CA GLU A 650 2.65 5.74 -1.87
C GLU A 650 2.07 6.31 -3.16
N GLN A 651 2.75 7.31 -3.70
CA GLN A 651 2.28 8.03 -4.88
C GLN A 651 2.32 7.14 -6.12
N GLY A 652 1.29 7.22 -6.96
CA GLY A 652 1.14 6.37 -8.14
C GLY A 652 2.38 6.31 -9.02
N GLU A 653 3.13 7.42 -9.14
CA GLU A 653 4.35 7.54 -9.94
C GLU A 653 5.50 6.64 -9.46
N VAL A 654 5.55 6.30 -8.17
CA VAL A 654 6.67 5.52 -7.60
C VAL A 654 6.29 4.08 -7.27
N ILE A 655 5.00 3.71 -7.34
CA ILE A 655 4.54 2.36 -6.97
C ILE A 655 5.22 1.30 -7.83
N ALA A 656 5.32 1.52 -9.14
CA ALA A 656 5.96 0.57 -10.06
C ALA A 656 7.44 0.35 -9.71
N SER A 657 8.21 1.43 -9.49
CA SER A 657 9.63 1.33 -9.14
C SER A 657 9.86 0.70 -7.76
N LYS A 658 8.94 0.91 -6.81
CA LYS A 658 9.05 0.36 -5.46
C LYS A 658 8.58 -1.09 -5.34
N TYR A 659 7.55 -1.50 -6.08
CA TYR A 659 6.81 -2.74 -5.78
C TYR A 659 6.60 -3.69 -6.96
N ALA A 660 7.01 -3.33 -8.19
CA ALA A 660 6.88 -4.24 -9.33
C ALA A 660 7.84 -5.44 -9.24
N ASN A 661 9.03 -5.23 -8.69
CA ASN A 661 9.99 -6.29 -8.40
C ASN A 661 9.81 -6.77 -6.95
N PRO A 662 9.64 -8.08 -6.69
CA PRO A 662 9.40 -8.61 -5.33
C PRO A 662 10.53 -8.33 -4.34
N GLU A 663 11.79 -8.38 -4.76
CA GLU A 663 12.95 -8.17 -3.88
C GLU A 663 13.09 -6.68 -3.51
N ILE A 664 12.89 -5.79 -4.48
CA ILE A 664 12.85 -4.34 -4.23
C ILE A 664 11.65 -4.00 -3.34
N GLY A 665 10.48 -4.59 -3.62
CA GLY A 665 9.29 -4.39 -2.81
C GLY A 665 9.46 -4.85 -1.37
N ARG A 666 10.09 -6.01 -1.17
CA ARG A 666 10.48 -6.49 0.16
C ARG A 666 11.33 -5.47 0.89
N ARG A 667 12.38 -4.94 0.23
CA ARG A 667 13.28 -3.94 0.81
C ARG A 667 12.54 -2.66 1.21
N ASN A 668 11.62 -2.18 0.39
CA ASN A 668 10.83 -1.00 0.73
C ASN A 668 9.93 -1.23 1.95
N LEU A 669 9.30 -2.41 2.07
CA LEU A 669 8.50 -2.78 3.24
C LEU A 669 9.36 -2.90 4.51
N GLU A 670 10.52 -3.54 4.44
CA GLU A 670 11.50 -3.59 5.53
C GLU A 670 11.88 -2.20 6.02
N THR A 671 12.18 -1.31 5.08
CA THR A 671 12.56 0.07 5.37
C THR A 671 11.49 0.82 6.17
N LEU A 672 10.21 0.62 5.85
CA LEU A 672 9.11 1.23 6.60
C LEU A 672 9.06 0.72 8.04
N VAL A 673 9.21 -0.59 8.22
CA VAL A 673 9.17 -1.21 9.56
C VAL A 673 10.41 -0.80 10.36
N ALA A 674 11.60 -0.90 9.80
CA ALA A 674 12.86 -0.53 10.45
C ALA A 674 12.85 0.95 10.89
N ALA A 675 12.49 1.87 9.99
CA ALA A 675 12.43 3.29 10.30
C ALA A 675 11.41 3.60 11.40
N THR A 676 10.25 2.93 11.38
CA THR A 676 9.21 3.12 12.40
C THR A 676 9.68 2.63 13.78
N LEU A 677 10.36 1.49 13.84
CA LEU A 677 10.93 0.95 15.07
C LEU A 677 12.01 1.88 15.64
N GLU A 678 12.98 2.30 14.81
CA GLU A 678 14.05 3.19 15.24
C GLU A 678 13.55 4.57 15.66
N ALA A 679 12.64 5.19 14.90
CA ALA A 679 12.03 6.46 15.28
C ALA A 679 11.27 6.37 16.61
N THR A 680 10.66 5.22 16.89
CA THR A 680 9.89 5.00 18.12
C THR A 680 10.79 4.72 19.32
N LEU A 681 11.81 3.89 19.17
CA LEU A 681 12.58 3.34 20.28
C LEU A 681 13.91 4.08 20.54
N LEU A 682 14.56 4.64 19.50
CA LEU A 682 15.87 5.31 19.65
C LEU A 682 15.76 6.82 19.82
N HIS A 683 14.70 7.44 19.29
CA HIS A 683 14.58 8.91 19.26
C HIS A 683 13.27 9.42 19.91
N PRO A 684 12.85 8.93 21.10
CA PRO A 684 11.54 9.26 21.64
C PRO A 684 11.43 10.70 22.15
N THR A 685 12.52 11.41 22.45
CA THR A 685 12.47 12.67 23.23
C THR A 685 13.51 13.74 22.89
N GLN A 686 14.34 13.58 21.87
CA GLN A 686 15.35 14.61 21.52
C GLN A 686 14.70 15.76 20.74
N SER A 687 14.29 16.81 21.44
CA SER A 687 13.83 18.04 20.78
C SER A 687 15.00 18.89 20.28
N ALA A 688 14.80 19.59 19.15
CA ALA A 688 15.76 20.56 18.64
C ALA A 688 15.98 21.72 19.65
N PRO A 689 17.16 22.36 19.67
CA PRO A 689 17.41 23.51 20.52
C PRO A 689 16.38 24.62 20.31
N LYS A 690 15.91 25.25 21.40
CA LYS A 690 14.92 26.34 21.33
C LYS A 690 15.31 27.46 20.38
N SER A 691 16.62 27.82 20.33
CA SER A 691 17.11 28.84 19.41
C SER A 691 16.95 28.46 17.94
N PHE A 692 17.09 27.16 17.59
CA PHE A 692 16.84 26.65 16.25
C PHE A 692 15.35 26.75 15.89
N LEU A 693 14.48 26.34 16.79
CA LEU A 693 13.02 26.40 16.59
C LEU A 693 12.55 27.87 16.39
N GLN A 694 13.09 28.81 17.18
CA GLN A 694 12.81 30.24 17.05
C GLN A 694 13.31 30.81 15.70
N ALA A 695 14.52 30.44 15.26
CA ALA A 695 15.05 30.89 13.99
C ALA A 695 14.24 30.32 12.79
N ALA A 696 13.87 29.05 12.85
CA ALA A 696 13.04 28.42 11.84
C ALA A 696 11.64 29.07 11.76
N GLN A 697 11.04 29.39 12.92
CA GLN A 697 9.78 30.13 12.95
C GLN A 697 9.90 31.50 12.29
N ALA A 698 10.91 32.29 12.66
CA ALA A 698 11.12 33.60 12.07
C ALA A 698 11.34 33.55 10.55
N LEU A 699 12.00 32.51 10.05
CA LEU A 699 12.18 32.28 8.61
C LEU A 699 10.87 31.85 7.92
N SER A 700 10.02 31.11 8.61
CA SER A 700 8.70 30.72 8.07
C SER A 700 7.73 31.88 7.99
N ASP A 701 7.81 32.82 8.95
CA ASP A 701 6.93 33.97 9.04
C ASP A 701 7.35 35.11 8.08
N ALA A 702 8.62 35.13 7.62
CA ALA A 702 9.18 36.09 6.68
C ALA A 702 8.89 35.74 5.22
#